data_ca385ddf3ec72cc6097a7334fd555e73
#
_entry.id   ca385ddf3ec72cc6097a7334fd555e73
#
_cell.length_a   1.000
_cell.length_b   1.000
_cell.length_c   1.000
_cell.angle_alpha   90.00
_cell.angle_beta   90.00
_cell.angle_gamma   90.00
#
_symmetry.space_group_name_H-M   'P 1'
#
loop_
_entity.id
_entity.type
_entity.pdbx_description
1 polymer ?
#
loop_
_entity_poly.entity_id
_entity_poly.type
_entity_poly.pdbx_seq_one_letter_code
_entity_poly.pdbx_strand_id
1 'polypeptide(L)'
;MGFTKRVVSDVFLSETALSIWAKTNFWHSAPPEDVGKQWLPLAVHMADSGEVAELIWDNYLSPRQRKLLVEPLPRVETIEQSSRNALSLVKLIVGAHDIGKCWPTFLTQNIELYERIFKNNDSPRKYQRADELRGNSPHSWIGEIAFERWLESRWNPDIQSKRSAKQLGSIIGAHHGRPVSWQRHRDIANPNLPGEVSGDDSWRRIRRELLEWWMNWTGSQEIVDQCQGLIFPTTWQSLVAGITVMSDWIASNQELFPLVAWNELYPKRLLSPDHHRDRTKAAWEKLHLPPSWQPEILSQDPDQLLQTLFALGSDTHARPAQVAAVEAAEKMTLPGMMIIEEVMGAGKTEAALMAATILAKRAGTSGVLVALPTKATTDAMFSRVIEWAQTSAKSGFSLKLQHGNAALNSAYKKIQYGRIASAGNTVSPGQSSSMGIDEESAHSRQPAVVHRWFNKKAALLASVVVCTVDHLLFSALRTKHVSLRHLGISDKVVIIDEVHSYDVYTSQFLKRTVQWLGAFGAPVIALSATLTRRAREELFAAYEKGQELKQAAKEEDKVSEPFDGSVFPAMRKPVVVGGNQVAAQAKGEGAGSSSQTPIYPALSYSDMQGVKVRPLPVLATKEIEVEHWEGEAGLVADLQTRLENGGCALVLRNTVANAQRTYETLRAVFGEDVRLVHSRFTQQDRQDNDEWLVRTFGKPGKSRRPKRAIVVGTQVVEQSLDIDFDILYSDLAPIDLVFQRMGRVHRHQRDARPHLVAQPRCILMRVPSKGKSNPQVDLGSAYVYDEDVLLRTSAYVLDKEGKGEAWRIPEDIGTAVAAVYEETVATPDLWSETLERTKKKKEDKALSKTEGAAIGLLASPANSATASLIGWLGGDNPDGDPDEMGIVGVRDGDSGVEVLLVEQQGEGIAAIPTDRHPESREIDLQELPSGALRERLMRSLVSIPSMRLRVKGRGLEEAVDEFVHELEKGTRDLGVNWEKDFMLRGQILLPLQGGEYRTGSGKTISYRRDVGLQILDTDSNS
;
A
#
# COMPACT_ATOMS: atom_id res chain seq x y z
N MET A 1 20.80 -17.18 -31.10
CA MET A 1 21.67 -16.00 -31.27
C MET A 1 23.02 -16.33 -30.70
N GLY A 2 24.10 -16.14 -31.48
CA GLY A 2 25.43 -16.68 -31.15
C GLY A 2 26.07 -15.99 -29.96
N PHE A 3 26.40 -16.79 -28.97
CA PHE A 3 27.18 -16.36 -27.79
C PHE A 3 28.63 -16.16 -28.22
N THR A 4 29.10 -14.91 -28.22
CA THR A 4 30.52 -14.61 -28.30
C THR A 4 31.21 -15.17 -27.06
N LYS A 5 32.17 -16.08 -27.25
CA LYS A 5 33.06 -16.56 -26.19
C LYS A 5 33.75 -15.35 -25.55
N ARG A 6 33.34 -14.98 -24.31
CA ARG A 6 34.10 -14.02 -23.51
C ARG A 6 35.37 -14.69 -23.05
N VAL A 7 36.51 -14.13 -23.41
CA VAL A 7 37.79 -14.43 -22.82
C VAL A 7 37.75 -13.84 -21.42
N VAL A 8 37.51 -14.68 -20.40
CA VAL A 8 37.71 -14.30 -18.99
C VAL A 8 39.22 -14.29 -18.79
N SER A 9 39.81 -13.09 -18.59
CA SER A 9 41.21 -12.97 -18.16
C SER A 9 41.35 -13.71 -16.85
N ASP A 10 42.47 -14.50 -16.71
CA ASP A 10 42.77 -15.38 -15.58
C ASP A 10 43.04 -14.60 -14.26
N VAL A 11 42.06 -13.88 -13.73
CA VAL A 11 42.14 -13.30 -12.38
C VAL A 11 41.64 -14.37 -11.42
N PHE A 12 42.57 -15.14 -10.88
CA PHE A 12 42.28 -16.15 -9.87
C PHE A 12 42.21 -15.51 -8.49
N LEU A 13 41.19 -15.85 -7.72
CA LEU A 13 41.11 -15.50 -6.30
C LEU A 13 42.14 -16.29 -5.50
N SER A 14 42.79 -15.65 -4.52
CA SER A 14 43.63 -16.30 -3.54
C SER A 14 42.83 -17.31 -2.69
N GLU A 15 43.54 -18.29 -2.11
CA GLU A 15 42.89 -19.23 -1.20
C GLU A 15 42.24 -18.54 -0.02
N THR A 16 42.82 -17.45 0.47
CA THR A 16 42.27 -16.61 1.54
C THR A 16 40.95 -15.97 1.12
N ALA A 17 40.89 -15.39 -0.08
CA ALA A 17 39.66 -14.79 -0.59
C ALA A 17 38.52 -15.80 -0.82
N LEU A 18 38.90 -17.01 -1.32
CA LEU A 18 37.94 -18.13 -1.48
C LEU A 18 37.44 -18.69 -0.15
N SER A 19 38.16 -18.48 0.94
CA SER A 19 37.85 -19.00 2.27
C SER A 19 36.93 -18.09 3.06
N ILE A 20 36.65 -16.87 2.58
CA ILE A 20 35.64 -15.98 3.19
C ILE A 20 34.28 -16.57 2.91
N TRP A 21 33.43 -16.73 3.95
CA TRP A 21 32.09 -17.30 3.78
C TRP A 21 30.99 -16.26 3.86
N ALA A 22 29.91 -16.50 3.16
CA ALA A 22 28.65 -15.75 3.25
C ALA A 22 27.66 -16.44 4.20
N LYS A 23 27.63 -17.78 4.23
CA LYS A 23 26.66 -18.60 4.98
C LYS A 23 27.29 -19.88 5.49
N THR A 24 26.71 -20.40 6.58
CA THR A 24 27.14 -21.68 7.18
C THR A 24 26.01 -22.27 8.04
N ASN A 25 25.96 -23.58 8.16
CA ASN A 25 25.12 -24.32 9.12
C ASN A 25 25.88 -24.84 10.34
N PHE A 26 27.09 -24.37 10.59
CA PHE A 26 27.91 -24.68 11.75
C PHE A 26 27.37 -24.03 13.02
N TRP A 27 26.29 -24.52 13.60
CA TRP A 27 25.75 -24.00 14.86
C TRP A 27 25.99 -24.99 16.00
N HIS A 28 26.06 -24.54 17.24
CA HIS A 28 26.51 -25.21 18.47
C HIS A 28 25.93 -26.60 18.81
N SER A 29 25.08 -27.19 18.00
CA SER A 29 24.43 -28.48 18.22
C SER A 29 24.73 -29.53 17.14
N ALA A 30 25.66 -29.27 16.22
CA ALA A 30 26.02 -30.23 15.21
C ALA A 30 26.92 -31.33 15.81
N PRO A 31 26.79 -32.62 15.42
CA PRO A 31 27.64 -33.70 15.92
C PRO A 31 29.12 -33.39 15.64
N PRO A 32 30.05 -33.93 16.47
CA PRO A 32 31.47 -33.63 16.35
C PRO A 32 32.13 -34.11 15.03
N GLU A 33 31.43 -34.94 14.26
CA GLU A 33 31.89 -35.39 12.95
C GLU A 33 31.49 -34.39 11.86
N ASP A 34 32.34 -34.17 10.85
CA ASP A 34 32.15 -33.24 9.74
C ASP A 34 31.00 -33.62 8.77
N VAL A 35 30.28 -34.69 9.08
CA VAL A 35 29.15 -35.19 8.32
C VAL A 35 27.95 -34.22 8.52
N GLY A 36 27.53 -33.61 7.43
CA GLY A 36 26.39 -32.66 7.41
C GLY A 36 26.76 -31.19 7.61
N LYS A 37 28.01 -30.86 7.89
CA LYS A 37 28.48 -29.46 7.93
C LYS A 37 28.57 -28.88 6.52
N GLN A 38 27.98 -27.72 6.34
CA GLN A 38 27.86 -27.04 5.03
C GLN A 38 28.18 -25.56 5.17
N TRP A 39 28.68 -24.98 4.10
CA TRP A 39 29.02 -23.56 4.03
C TRP A 39 28.79 -23.01 2.62
N LEU A 40 28.88 -21.70 2.43
CA LEU A 40 28.88 -21.05 1.13
C LEU A 40 29.94 -19.95 1.11
N PRO A 41 30.97 -20.05 0.24
CA PRO A 41 31.94 -18.98 0.06
C PRO A 41 31.29 -17.68 -0.38
N LEU A 42 31.84 -16.55 0.09
CA LEU A 42 31.35 -15.22 -0.28
C LEU A 42 31.42 -14.98 -1.79
N ALA A 43 32.52 -15.38 -2.44
CA ALA A 43 32.67 -15.26 -3.89
C ALA A 43 31.56 -16.00 -4.66
N VAL A 44 31.14 -17.20 -4.19
CA VAL A 44 30.04 -17.96 -4.80
C VAL A 44 28.72 -17.21 -4.61
N HIS A 45 28.46 -16.66 -3.42
CA HIS A 45 27.23 -15.90 -3.16
C HIS A 45 27.17 -14.59 -3.95
N MET A 46 28.31 -13.91 -4.12
CA MET A 46 28.43 -12.73 -4.99
C MET A 46 28.03 -13.09 -6.43
N ALA A 47 28.57 -14.21 -6.96
CA ALA A 47 28.24 -14.69 -8.30
C ALA A 47 26.78 -15.14 -8.40
N ASP A 48 26.27 -15.92 -7.44
CA ASP A 48 24.85 -16.35 -7.40
C ASP A 48 23.91 -15.12 -7.47
N SER A 49 24.15 -14.10 -6.63
CA SER A 49 23.31 -12.91 -6.56
C SER A 49 23.38 -12.07 -7.85
N GLY A 50 24.59 -11.90 -8.40
CA GLY A 50 24.79 -11.12 -9.62
C GLY A 50 24.18 -11.78 -10.87
N GLU A 51 24.29 -13.12 -10.99
CA GLU A 51 23.66 -13.86 -12.08
C GLU A 51 22.12 -13.91 -11.94
N VAL A 52 21.61 -14.00 -10.70
CA VAL A 52 20.16 -13.81 -10.46
C VAL A 52 19.69 -12.42 -10.92
N ALA A 53 20.49 -11.36 -10.72
CA ALA A 53 20.16 -10.04 -11.23
C ALA A 53 20.05 -9.99 -12.76
N GLU A 54 20.87 -10.74 -13.48
CA GLU A 54 20.75 -10.89 -14.94
C GLU A 54 19.44 -11.58 -15.32
N LEU A 55 19.07 -12.66 -14.61
CA LEU A 55 17.79 -13.34 -14.84
C LEU A 55 16.57 -12.45 -14.51
N ILE A 56 16.67 -11.64 -13.46
CA ILE A 56 15.66 -10.62 -13.16
C ILE A 56 15.59 -9.59 -14.30
N TRP A 57 16.74 -9.10 -14.77
CA TRP A 57 16.81 -8.17 -15.91
C TRP A 57 16.13 -8.74 -17.15
N ASP A 58 16.42 -9.97 -17.52
CA ASP A 58 15.94 -10.57 -18.75
C ASP A 58 14.48 -11.04 -18.70
N ASN A 59 14.05 -11.60 -17.55
CA ASN A 59 12.79 -12.32 -17.45
C ASN A 59 11.73 -11.61 -16.60
N TYR A 60 12.12 -10.63 -15.79
CA TYR A 60 11.20 -9.99 -14.85
C TYR A 60 11.03 -8.48 -15.12
N LEU A 61 12.13 -7.73 -15.36
CA LEU A 61 12.04 -6.28 -15.57
C LEU A 61 11.35 -5.95 -16.90
N SER A 62 10.43 -5.00 -16.85
CA SER A 62 9.78 -4.46 -18.04
C SER A 62 10.73 -3.64 -18.92
N PRO A 63 10.40 -3.42 -20.19
CA PRO A 63 11.15 -2.51 -21.07
C PRO A 63 11.29 -1.10 -20.46
N ARG A 64 10.27 -0.65 -19.75
CA ARG A 64 10.26 0.63 -19.06
C ARG A 64 11.28 0.69 -17.92
N GLN A 65 11.31 -0.31 -17.02
CA GLN A 65 12.27 -0.35 -15.92
C GLN A 65 13.71 -0.41 -16.43
N ARG A 66 13.98 -1.23 -17.47
CA ARG A 66 15.30 -1.27 -18.12
C ARG A 66 15.71 0.11 -18.67
N LYS A 67 14.76 0.84 -19.28
CA LYS A 67 15.00 2.21 -19.75
C LYS A 67 15.38 3.15 -18.61
N LEU A 68 14.68 3.09 -17.46
CA LEU A 68 15.00 3.89 -16.27
C LEU A 68 16.41 3.58 -15.72
N LEU A 69 16.85 2.32 -15.83
CA LEU A 69 18.18 1.89 -15.39
C LEU A 69 19.29 2.31 -16.35
N VAL A 70 18.98 2.48 -17.62
CA VAL A 70 19.93 2.94 -18.65
C VAL A 70 20.06 4.48 -18.68
N GLU A 71 18.98 5.20 -18.41
CA GLU A 71 18.85 6.65 -18.63
C GLU A 71 19.95 7.52 -17.96
N PRO A 72 20.43 7.24 -16.72
CA PRO A 72 21.47 8.04 -16.07
C PRO A 72 22.90 7.75 -16.57
N LEU A 73 23.08 6.69 -17.33
CA LEU A 73 24.40 6.26 -17.77
C LEU A 73 24.85 6.97 -19.06
N PRO A 74 26.15 7.05 -19.34
CA PRO A 74 26.66 7.65 -20.56
C PRO A 74 26.07 6.99 -21.82
N ARG A 75 25.70 7.81 -22.76
CA ARG A 75 25.19 7.32 -24.05
C ARG A 75 26.34 6.72 -24.87
N VAL A 76 26.12 5.54 -25.39
CA VAL A 76 26.98 4.86 -26.34
C VAL A 76 26.24 4.66 -27.66
N GLU A 77 26.96 4.19 -28.69
CA GLU A 77 26.47 4.17 -30.08
C GLU A 77 25.18 3.38 -30.28
N THR A 78 24.96 2.29 -29.48
CA THR A 78 23.78 1.43 -29.65
C THR A 78 23.00 1.27 -28.35
N ILE A 79 21.68 1.08 -28.51
CA ILE A 79 20.77 0.77 -27.38
C ILE A 79 21.18 -0.53 -26.68
N GLU A 80 21.64 -1.53 -27.44
CA GLU A 80 22.07 -2.81 -26.90
C GLU A 80 23.33 -2.67 -26.04
N GLN A 81 24.30 -1.83 -26.46
CA GLN A 81 25.49 -1.56 -25.67
C GLN A 81 25.14 -0.78 -24.40
N SER A 82 24.26 0.22 -24.48
CA SER A 82 23.75 0.95 -23.31
C SER A 82 23.08 0.00 -22.31
N SER A 83 22.26 -0.94 -22.79
CA SER A 83 21.60 -1.95 -21.98
C SER A 83 22.60 -2.93 -21.34
N ARG A 84 23.64 -3.35 -22.07
CA ARG A 84 24.71 -4.20 -21.53
C ARG A 84 25.50 -3.47 -20.44
N ASN A 85 25.84 -2.22 -20.65
CA ASN A 85 26.56 -1.40 -19.67
C ASN A 85 25.74 -1.26 -18.38
N ALA A 86 24.43 -0.98 -18.49
CA ALA A 86 23.54 -0.88 -17.35
C ALA A 86 23.44 -2.21 -16.60
N LEU A 87 23.28 -3.33 -17.32
CA LEU A 87 23.23 -4.66 -16.73
C LEU A 87 24.54 -5.00 -16.01
N SER A 88 25.70 -4.74 -16.61
CA SER A 88 26.99 -5.05 -16.01
C SER A 88 27.23 -4.25 -14.72
N LEU A 89 26.81 -2.98 -14.69
CA LEU A 89 26.87 -2.15 -13.48
C LEU A 89 25.89 -2.66 -12.39
N VAL A 90 24.67 -2.99 -12.76
CA VAL A 90 23.68 -3.58 -11.82
C VAL A 90 24.20 -4.91 -11.25
N LYS A 91 24.76 -5.79 -12.11
CA LYS A 91 25.36 -7.05 -11.65
C LYS A 91 26.53 -6.81 -10.68
N LEU A 92 27.37 -5.83 -10.97
CA LEU A 92 28.49 -5.45 -10.08
C LEU A 92 27.96 -5.07 -8.70
N ILE A 93 27.02 -4.16 -8.62
CA ILE A 93 26.45 -3.66 -7.37
C ILE A 93 25.74 -4.79 -6.61
N VAL A 94 24.89 -5.55 -7.30
CA VAL A 94 24.14 -6.66 -6.69
C VAL A 94 25.09 -7.73 -6.14
N GLY A 95 26.10 -8.17 -6.88
CA GLY A 95 27.05 -9.18 -6.38
C GLY A 95 27.90 -8.65 -5.24
N ALA A 96 28.20 -7.36 -5.21
CA ALA A 96 28.99 -6.74 -4.13
C ALA A 96 28.20 -6.47 -2.83
N HIS A 97 26.87 -6.70 -2.79
CA HIS A 97 26.04 -6.31 -1.65
C HIS A 97 26.51 -6.87 -0.31
N ASP A 98 27.06 -8.07 -0.31
CA ASP A 98 27.54 -8.78 0.88
C ASP A 98 29.06 -8.66 1.13
N ILE A 99 29.76 -7.76 0.41
CA ILE A 99 31.22 -7.59 0.59
C ILE A 99 31.62 -7.24 2.04
N GLY A 100 30.70 -6.66 2.80
CA GLY A 100 30.89 -6.40 4.22
C GLY A 100 30.95 -7.65 5.09
N LYS A 101 30.61 -8.83 4.60
CA LYS A 101 30.87 -10.11 5.31
C LYS A 101 32.34 -10.46 5.36
N CYS A 102 33.16 -9.91 4.45
CA CYS A 102 34.61 -9.95 4.55
C CYS A 102 35.12 -8.99 5.62
N TRP A 103 34.85 -9.32 6.90
CA TRP A 103 35.06 -8.45 8.05
C TRP A 103 35.28 -9.25 9.33
N PRO A 104 36.20 -8.82 10.25
CA PRO A 104 36.47 -9.58 11.45
C PRO A 104 35.26 -9.95 12.28
N THR A 105 34.38 -8.98 12.55
CA THR A 105 33.20 -9.17 13.40
C THR A 105 32.17 -10.13 12.81
N PHE A 106 32.07 -10.23 11.48
CA PHE A 106 31.20 -11.21 10.83
C PHE A 106 31.78 -12.62 10.90
N LEU A 107 33.05 -12.78 10.52
CA LEU A 107 33.66 -14.11 10.44
C LEU A 107 33.90 -14.73 11.82
N THR A 108 34.19 -13.94 12.86
CA THR A 108 34.34 -14.45 14.23
C THR A 108 33.02 -14.86 14.89
N GLN A 109 31.87 -14.69 14.21
CA GLN A 109 30.59 -15.27 14.69
C GLN A 109 30.66 -16.80 14.77
N ASN A 110 31.45 -17.45 13.93
CA ASN A 110 31.75 -18.84 13.98
C ASN A 110 33.24 -19.07 14.19
N ILE A 111 33.65 -19.07 15.43
CA ILE A 111 35.06 -19.20 15.81
C ILE A 111 35.64 -20.53 15.37
N GLU A 112 34.87 -21.62 15.46
CA GLU A 112 35.31 -22.96 15.05
C GLU A 112 35.64 -22.99 13.56
N LEU A 113 34.76 -22.44 12.72
CA LEU A 113 34.98 -22.33 11.28
C LEU A 113 36.16 -21.42 10.97
N TYR A 114 36.25 -20.25 11.67
CA TYR A 114 37.36 -19.34 11.52
C TYR A 114 38.70 -20.00 11.80
N GLU A 115 38.86 -20.70 12.93
CA GLU A 115 40.10 -21.39 13.33
C GLU A 115 40.46 -22.54 12.42
N ARG A 116 39.47 -23.22 11.83
CA ARG A 116 39.71 -24.30 10.85
C ARG A 116 40.24 -23.77 9.50
N ILE A 117 39.68 -22.63 9.03
CA ILE A 117 40.06 -22.05 7.75
C ILE A 117 41.41 -21.34 7.85
N PHE A 118 41.59 -20.53 8.89
CA PHE A 118 42.74 -19.66 9.03
C PHE A 118 43.82 -20.21 9.99
N LYS A 119 44.13 -21.47 9.84
CA LYS A 119 45.16 -22.13 10.67
C LYS A 119 46.59 -21.69 10.37
N ASN A 120 46.86 -21.14 9.20
CA ASN A 120 48.21 -20.79 8.72
C ASN A 120 48.54 -19.31 8.90
N ASN A 121 49.85 -18.95 8.95
CA ASN A 121 50.38 -17.61 9.27
C ASN A 121 49.97 -16.47 8.32
N ASP A 122 49.37 -16.76 7.18
CA ASP A 122 48.85 -15.73 6.24
C ASP A 122 47.40 -15.35 6.50
N SER A 123 46.80 -15.76 7.63
CA SER A 123 45.44 -15.46 7.98
C SER A 123 45.26 -13.98 8.33
N PRO A 124 44.12 -13.36 7.97
CA PRO A 124 43.78 -12.03 8.43
C PRO A 124 43.67 -12.01 9.97
N ARG A 125 44.10 -10.95 10.60
CA ARG A 125 44.18 -10.83 12.06
C ARG A 125 42.83 -11.07 12.73
N LYS A 126 42.80 -11.96 13.73
CA LYS A 126 41.64 -12.21 14.60
C LYS A 126 41.55 -11.13 15.70
N TYR A 127 40.35 -10.64 15.95
CA TYR A 127 40.07 -9.65 17.01
C TYR A 127 39.14 -10.26 18.07
N GLN A 128 39.56 -10.23 19.35
CA GLN A 128 38.87 -10.90 20.47
C GLN A 128 37.56 -10.23 20.90
N ARG A 129 37.37 -8.93 20.60
CA ARG A 129 36.20 -8.14 21.01
C ARG A 129 35.15 -7.96 19.92
N ALA A 130 35.15 -8.79 18.90
CA ALA A 130 34.23 -8.64 17.77
C ALA A 130 32.75 -8.74 18.16
N ASP A 131 32.43 -9.49 19.21
CA ASP A 131 31.03 -9.71 19.64
C ASP A 131 30.36 -8.46 20.24
N GLU A 132 31.12 -7.63 21.00
CA GLU A 132 30.61 -6.40 21.60
C GLU A 132 30.29 -5.30 20.56
N LEU A 133 30.92 -5.37 19.39
CA LEU A 133 30.78 -4.40 18.32
C LEU A 133 29.72 -4.76 17.29
N ARG A 134 29.18 -5.97 17.37
CA ARG A 134 28.29 -6.58 16.38
C ARG A 134 26.98 -5.80 16.15
N GLY A 135 26.30 -5.40 17.23
CA GLY A 135 25.01 -4.67 17.16
C GLY A 135 25.14 -3.26 16.55
N ASN A 136 26.35 -2.67 16.58
CA ASN A 136 26.58 -1.30 16.15
C ASN A 136 27.12 -1.16 14.71
N SER A 137 27.46 -2.26 14.04
CA SER A 137 28.08 -2.25 12.72
C SER A 137 27.59 -3.42 11.83
N PRO A 138 26.34 -3.40 11.33
CA PRO A 138 25.84 -4.39 10.40
C PRO A 138 26.74 -4.51 9.17
N HIS A 139 26.93 -5.74 8.65
CA HIS A 139 27.78 -5.97 7.49
C HIS A 139 27.34 -5.18 6.25
N SER A 140 26.05 -4.89 6.09
CA SER A 140 25.54 -4.06 5.00
C SER A 140 26.14 -2.65 5.00
N TRP A 141 26.22 -2.00 6.18
CA TRP A 141 26.80 -0.65 6.30
C TRP A 141 28.32 -0.63 6.13
N ILE A 142 28.96 -1.69 6.59
CA ILE A 142 30.40 -1.89 6.38
C ILE A 142 30.70 -2.12 4.90
N GLY A 143 29.88 -2.91 4.21
CA GLY A 143 29.94 -3.14 2.78
C GLY A 143 29.82 -1.84 1.97
N GLU A 144 28.90 -0.95 2.38
CA GLU A 144 28.73 0.39 1.82
C GLU A 144 30.06 1.15 1.81
N ILE A 145 30.65 1.34 2.98
CA ILE A 145 31.92 2.08 3.12
C ILE A 145 33.09 1.39 2.38
N ALA A 146 33.13 0.06 2.40
CA ALA A 146 34.16 -0.69 1.68
C ALA A 146 34.07 -0.49 0.16
N PHE A 147 32.85 -0.47 -0.38
CA PHE A 147 32.60 -0.25 -1.81
C PHE A 147 32.87 1.21 -2.21
N GLU A 148 32.44 2.20 -1.40
CA GLU A 148 32.77 3.61 -1.60
C GLU A 148 34.30 3.82 -1.70
N ARG A 149 35.05 3.34 -0.72
CA ARG A 149 36.51 3.47 -0.69
C ARG A 149 37.19 2.76 -1.85
N TRP A 150 36.64 1.62 -2.29
CA TRP A 150 37.17 0.94 -3.46
C TRP A 150 36.96 1.77 -4.73
N LEU A 151 35.81 2.36 -4.94
CA LEU A 151 35.54 3.29 -6.06
C LEU A 151 36.44 4.52 -5.98
N GLU A 152 36.54 5.17 -4.80
CA GLU A 152 37.41 6.33 -4.59
C GLU A 152 38.89 6.03 -4.87
N SER A 153 39.33 4.79 -4.63
CA SER A 153 40.72 4.39 -4.93
C SER A 153 40.99 4.22 -6.42
N ARG A 154 39.96 4.09 -7.24
CA ARG A 154 40.04 3.96 -8.71
C ARG A 154 39.89 5.29 -9.43
N TRP A 155 39.12 6.21 -8.84
CA TRP A 155 38.71 7.48 -9.46
C TRP A 155 39.63 8.63 -9.03
N ASN A 156 39.58 9.72 -9.79
CA ASN A 156 40.23 10.96 -9.39
C ASN A 156 39.61 11.48 -8.07
N PRO A 157 40.40 11.99 -7.11
CA PRO A 157 39.93 12.36 -5.78
C PRO A 157 39.23 13.72 -5.74
N ASP A 158 38.30 13.99 -6.66
CA ASP A 158 37.46 15.19 -6.65
C ASP A 158 36.15 14.97 -5.88
N ILE A 159 35.48 16.07 -5.55
CA ILE A 159 34.27 16.05 -4.73
C ILE A 159 33.09 15.33 -5.41
N GLN A 160 33.00 15.45 -6.75
CA GLN A 160 31.91 14.85 -7.50
C GLN A 160 32.08 13.33 -7.59
N SER A 161 33.30 12.86 -7.82
CA SER A 161 33.63 11.43 -7.78
C SER A 161 33.30 10.79 -6.44
N LYS A 162 33.61 11.47 -5.31
CA LYS A 162 33.24 11.01 -3.96
C LYS A 162 31.72 10.95 -3.78
N ARG A 163 30.98 11.92 -4.33
CA ARG A 163 29.50 11.90 -4.29
C ARG A 163 28.94 10.74 -5.08
N SER A 164 29.47 10.47 -6.28
CA SER A 164 29.07 9.32 -7.09
C SER A 164 29.35 7.99 -6.36
N ALA A 165 30.56 7.86 -5.76
CA ALA A 165 30.92 6.67 -4.97
C ALA A 165 29.93 6.44 -3.82
N LYS A 166 29.56 7.50 -3.11
CA LYS A 166 28.61 7.47 -2.02
C LYS A 166 27.19 7.08 -2.47
N GLN A 167 26.74 7.60 -3.62
CA GLN A 167 25.43 7.23 -4.19
C GLN A 167 25.37 5.73 -4.54
N LEU A 168 26.44 5.20 -5.15
CA LEU A 168 26.52 3.77 -5.47
C LEU A 168 26.69 2.90 -4.23
N GLY A 169 27.51 3.31 -3.27
CA GLY A 169 27.71 2.61 -2.00
C GLY A 169 26.44 2.50 -1.17
N SER A 170 25.62 3.57 -1.14
CA SER A 170 24.36 3.60 -0.38
C SER A 170 23.35 2.54 -0.82
N ILE A 171 23.44 2.04 -2.05
CA ILE A 171 22.62 0.93 -2.55
C ILE A 171 22.99 -0.37 -1.83
N ILE A 172 24.30 -0.61 -1.67
CA ILE A 172 24.81 -1.77 -0.93
C ILE A 172 24.37 -1.72 0.53
N GLY A 173 24.49 -0.55 1.17
CA GLY A 173 24.03 -0.35 2.55
C GLY A 173 22.55 -0.63 2.76
N ALA A 174 21.73 -0.47 1.72
CA ALA A 174 20.28 -0.59 1.78
C ALA A 174 19.72 -2.01 1.58
N HIS A 175 20.54 -3.04 1.27
CA HIS A 175 20.03 -4.36 0.84
C HIS A 175 19.22 -5.10 1.91
N HIS A 176 19.42 -4.83 3.19
CA HIS A 176 18.56 -5.31 4.27
C HIS A 176 17.29 -4.47 4.46
N GLY A 177 17.00 -3.56 3.52
CA GLY A 177 15.84 -2.67 3.55
C GLY A 177 15.98 -1.48 4.48
N ARG A 178 17.13 -1.31 5.14
CA ARG A 178 17.41 -0.20 6.05
C ARG A 178 18.74 0.46 5.68
N PRO A 179 18.72 1.55 4.88
CA PRO A 179 19.90 2.37 4.63
C PRO A 179 20.50 2.93 5.93
N VAL A 180 21.81 3.14 5.93
CA VAL A 180 22.53 3.72 7.08
C VAL A 180 22.08 5.16 7.34
N SER A 181 22.08 5.60 8.60
CA SER A 181 21.88 7.02 8.94
C SER A 181 23.14 7.84 8.65
N TRP A 182 22.98 9.17 8.44
CA TRP A 182 24.12 10.05 8.20
C TRP A 182 25.14 10.06 9.35
N GLN A 183 24.68 9.92 10.59
CA GLN A 183 25.57 9.86 11.75
C GLN A 183 26.36 8.57 11.73
N ARG A 184 25.71 7.42 11.59
CA ARG A 184 26.37 6.11 11.54
C ARG A 184 27.31 5.95 10.35
N HIS A 185 26.93 6.48 9.17
CA HIS A 185 27.82 6.51 8.01
C HIS A 185 29.13 7.23 8.34
N ARG A 186 29.07 8.41 8.99
CA ARG A 186 30.26 9.15 9.40
C ARG A 186 31.10 8.39 10.43
N ASP A 187 30.44 7.74 11.41
CA ASP A 187 31.11 6.98 12.45
C ASP A 187 31.90 5.81 11.86
N ILE A 188 31.28 5.04 10.94
CA ILE A 188 31.90 3.89 10.28
C ILE A 188 32.96 4.34 9.25
N ALA A 189 32.75 5.45 8.57
CA ALA A 189 33.70 6.01 7.61
C ALA A 189 34.91 6.67 8.27
N ASN A 190 34.92 6.83 9.61
CA ASN A 190 36.05 7.47 10.33
C ASN A 190 37.35 6.69 10.07
N PRO A 191 38.41 7.36 9.54
CA PRO A 191 39.69 6.69 9.28
C PRO A 191 40.40 6.21 10.55
N ASN A 192 40.07 6.78 11.71
CA ASN A 192 40.61 6.43 13.02
C ASN A 192 39.82 5.33 13.72
N LEU A 193 38.87 4.68 13.01
CA LEU A 193 38.11 3.55 13.56
C LEU A 193 39.11 2.43 13.97
N PRO A 194 38.99 1.86 15.18
CA PRO A 194 39.90 0.81 15.61
C PRO A 194 40.01 -0.32 14.62
N GLY A 195 41.20 -0.90 14.43
CA GLY A 195 41.43 -2.03 13.51
C GLY A 195 40.53 -3.25 13.82
N GLU A 196 40.05 -3.35 15.07
CA GLU A 196 39.05 -4.30 15.54
C GLU A 196 37.70 -4.16 14.79
N VAL A 197 37.38 -2.93 14.41
CA VAL A 197 36.14 -2.62 13.66
C VAL A 197 36.41 -2.48 12.17
N SER A 198 37.55 -1.88 11.74
CA SER A 198 37.84 -1.61 10.32
C SER A 198 38.55 -2.76 9.60
N GLY A 199 39.11 -3.71 10.31
CA GLY A 199 40.09 -4.66 9.78
C GLY A 199 41.40 -3.95 9.43
N ASP A 200 42.51 -4.68 9.39
CA ASP A 200 43.80 -4.19 8.96
C ASP A 200 43.95 -4.21 7.43
N ASP A 201 45.16 -3.97 6.96
CA ASP A 201 45.47 -3.96 5.52
C ASP A 201 45.28 -5.34 4.86
N SER A 202 45.33 -6.44 5.62
CA SER A 202 45.06 -7.77 5.08
C SER A 202 43.57 -7.92 4.68
N TRP A 203 42.66 -7.43 5.54
CA TRP A 203 41.22 -7.43 5.24
C TRP A 203 40.87 -6.50 4.07
N ARG A 204 41.51 -5.34 3.99
CA ARG A 204 41.32 -4.40 2.88
C ARG A 204 41.81 -5.00 1.55
N ARG A 205 42.93 -5.75 1.55
CA ARG A 205 43.43 -6.45 0.37
C ARG A 205 42.44 -7.52 -0.12
N ILE A 206 41.91 -8.33 0.79
CA ILE A 206 40.97 -9.40 0.43
C ILE A 206 39.67 -8.79 -0.17
N ARG A 207 39.13 -7.74 0.45
CA ARG A 207 37.95 -7.06 -0.11
C ARG A 207 38.21 -6.48 -1.49
N ARG A 208 39.36 -5.85 -1.69
CA ARG A 208 39.76 -5.32 -3.00
C ARG A 208 39.90 -6.44 -4.03
N GLU A 209 40.53 -7.55 -3.67
CA GLU A 209 40.68 -8.73 -4.53
C GLU A 209 39.32 -9.28 -4.97
N LEU A 210 38.37 -9.43 -4.05
CA LEU A 210 37.02 -9.88 -4.35
C LEU A 210 36.27 -8.92 -5.27
N LEU A 211 36.38 -7.60 -5.05
CA LEU A 211 35.72 -6.59 -5.87
C LEU A 211 36.33 -6.49 -7.28
N GLU A 212 37.66 -6.54 -7.41
CA GLU A 212 38.36 -6.54 -8.70
C GLU A 212 38.04 -7.83 -9.49
N TRP A 213 38.05 -8.99 -8.82
CA TRP A 213 37.64 -10.25 -9.44
C TRP A 213 36.18 -10.16 -9.94
N TRP A 214 35.27 -9.65 -9.13
CA TRP A 214 33.85 -9.54 -9.49
C TRP A 214 33.61 -8.53 -10.61
N MET A 215 34.31 -7.40 -10.59
CA MET A 215 34.28 -6.44 -11.69
C MET A 215 34.72 -7.04 -13.02
N ASN A 216 35.81 -7.83 -13.00
CA ASN A 216 36.27 -8.56 -14.19
C ASN A 216 35.25 -9.59 -14.67
N TRP A 217 34.63 -10.33 -13.72
CA TRP A 217 33.59 -11.32 -14.03
C TRP A 217 32.39 -10.68 -14.75
N THR A 218 31.92 -9.55 -14.25
CA THR A 218 30.78 -8.83 -14.85
C THR A 218 31.13 -8.06 -16.11
N GLY A 219 32.44 -7.85 -16.39
CA GLY A 219 32.93 -7.03 -17.50
C GLY A 219 32.53 -5.56 -17.34
N SER A 220 32.50 -5.05 -16.10
CA SER A 220 32.00 -3.71 -15.79
C SER A 220 33.11 -2.64 -15.64
N GLN A 221 34.38 -2.94 -15.98
CA GLN A 221 35.49 -2.00 -15.83
C GLN A 221 35.22 -0.65 -16.50
N GLU A 222 34.89 -0.69 -17.79
CA GLU A 222 34.65 0.53 -18.57
C GLU A 222 33.51 1.37 -18.02
N ILE A 223 32.38 0.75 -17.72
CA ILE A 223 31.23 1.48 -17.19
C ILE A 223 31.49 2.03 -15.78
N VAL A 224 32.24 1.31 -14.93
CA VAL A 224 32.66 1.79 -13.61
C VAL A 224 33.49 3.08 -13.75
N ASP A 225 34.47 3.09 -14.67
CA ASP A 225 35.31 4.25 -14.89
C ASP A 225 34.50 5.42 -15.46
N GLN A 226 33.52 5.15 -16.33
CA GLN A 226 32.58 6.16 -16.86
C GLN A 226 31.59 6.69 -15.82
N CYS A 227 31.36 5.99 -14.70
CA CYS A 227 30.49 6.43 -13.61
C CYS A 227 31.12 7.53 -12.74
N GLN A 228 32.42 7.81 -12.88
CA GLN A 228 33.09 8.86 -12.15
C GLN A 228 32.43 10.22 -12.41
N GLY A 229 32.00 10.88 -11.35
CA GLY A 229 31.36 12.19 -11.42
C GLY A 229 29.90 12.20 -11.90
N LEU A 230 29.29 11.04 -12.22
CA LEU A 230 27.89 10.98 -12.58
C LEU A 230 26.98 11.18 -11.37
N ILE A 231 25.79 11.73 -11.64
CA ILE A 231 24.72 11.85 -10.66
C ILE A 231 23.73 10.71 -10.89
N PHE A 232 23.48 9.93 -9.84
CA PHE A 232 22.48 8.87 -9.86
C PHE A 232 21.22 9.34 -9.14
N PRO A 233 20.07 9.55 -9.85
CA PRO A 233 18.82 9.94 -9.23
C PRO A 233 18.40 8.95 -8.13
N THR A 234 17.74 9.41 -7.07
CA THR A 234 17.26 8.51 -6.01
C THR A 234 16.27 7.47 -6.52
N THR A 235 15.56 7.74 -7.63
CA THR A 235 14.74 6.75 -8.34
C THR A 235 15.57 5.59 -8.86
N TRP A 236 16.70 5.87 -9.50
CA TRP A 236 17.64 4.86 -9.98
C TRP A 236 18.24 4.06 -8.83
N GLN A 237 18.76 4.76 -7.82
CA GLN A 237 19.34 4.13 -6.62
C GLN A 237 18.33 3.18 -5.96
N SER A 238 17.07 3.62 -5.81
CA SER A 238 16.00 2.82 -5.21
C SER A 238 15.62 1.60 -6.06
N LEU A 239 15.60 1.71 -7.39
CA LEU A 239 15.33 0.57 -8.26
C LEU A 239 16.45 -0.47 -8.16
N VAL A 240 17.73 -0.05 -8.21
CA VAL A 240 18.86 -0.97 -8.08
C VAL A 240 18.88 -1.61 -6.69
N ALA A 241 18.59 -0.84 -5.62
CA ALA A 241 18.44 -1.41 -4.27
C ALA A 241 17.30 -2.43 -4.19
N GLY A 242 16.16 -2.18 -4.86
CA GLY A 242 15.05 -3.15 -4.95
C GLY A 242 15.45 -4.43 -5.68
N ILE A 243 16.21 -4.33 -6.78
CA ILE A 243 16.77 -5.48 -7.51
C ILE A 243 17.76 -6.22 -6.62
N THR A 244 18.60 -5.50 -5.87
CA THR A 244 19.56 -6.11 -4.93
C THR A 244 18.86 -6.93 -3.86
N VAL A 245 17.82 -6.39 -3.21
CA VAL A 245 17.01 -7.11 -2.22
C VAL A 245 16.35 -8.35 -2.85
N MET A 246 15.78 -8.22 -4.03
CA MET A 246 15.14 -9.34 -4.74
C MET A 246 16.15 -10.44 -5.07
N SER A 247 17.32 -10.07 -5.57
CA SER A 247 18.40 -10.99 -5.94
C SER A 247 18.96 -11.72 -4.72
N ASP A 248 19.23 -10.98 -3.63
CA ASP A 248 19.69 -11.59 -2.38
C ASP A 248 18.66 -12.58 -1.83
N TRP A 249 17.39 -12.25 -1.76
CA TRP A 249 16.36 -13.16 -1.24
C TRP A 249 16.25 -14.44 -2.07
N ILE A 250 16.43 -14.38 -3.40
CA ILE A 250 16.43 -15.56 -4.27
C ILE A 250 17.72 -16.37 -4.06
N ALA A 251 18.90 -15.72 -4.12
CA ALA A 251 20.20 -16.37 -3.96
C ALA A 251 20.46 -16.88 -2.52
N SER A 252 19.72 -16.34 -1.55
CA SER A 252 19.77 -16.74 -0.15
C SER A 252 18.89 -17.93 0.19
N ASN A 253 17.99 -18.33 -0.70
CA ASN A 253 17.14 -19.49 -0.49
C ASN A 253 17.92 -20.79 -0.69
N GLN A 254 18.13 -21.55 0.39
CA GLN A 254 18.90 -22.78 0.37
C GLN A 254 18.26 -23.93 -0.44
N GLU A 255 16.94 -23.87 -0.66
CA GLU A 255 16.27 -24.82 -1.57
C GLU A 255 16.63 -24.56 -3.03
N LEU A 256 16.90 -23.29 -3.40
CA LEU A 256 17.29 -22.87 -4.74
C LEU A 256 18.81 -22.90 -4.92
N PHE A 257 19.55 -22.41 -3.93
CA PHE A 257 21.01 -22.31 -3.91
C PHE A 257 21.55 -23.09 -2.70
N PRO A 258 21.69 -24.44 -2.79
CA PRO A 258 22.15 -25.25 -1.68
C PRO A 258 23.57 -24.86 -1.26
N LEU A 259 23.82 -24.96 0.05
CA LEU A 259 25.17 -24.88 0.61
C LEU A 259 26.02 -25.99 0.09
N VAL A 260 27.34 -25.84 0.14
CA VAL A 260 28.32 -26.87 -0.27
C VAL A 260 28.84 -27.60 0.94
N ALA A 261 29.22 -28.87 0.74
CA ALA A 261 29.76 -29.67 1.80
C ALA A 261 31.13 -29.14 2.26
N TRP A 262 31.40 -29.26 3.57
CA TRP A 262 32.63 -28.75 4.19
C TRP A 262 33.91 -29.31 3.60
N ASN A 263 33.92 -30.59 3.14
CA ASN A 263 35.04 -31.22 2.49
C ASN A 263 35.43 -30.60 1.14
N GLU A 264 34.58 -29.71 0.59
CA GLU A 264 34.88 -28.89 -0.58
C GLU A 264 35.49 -27.56 -0.12
N LEU A 265 36.69 -27.59 0.43
CA LEU A 265 37.34 -26.41 1.01
C LEU A 265 37.60 -25.27 0.05
N TYR A 266 37.73 -25.53 -1.22
CA TYR A 266 37.96 -24.49 -2.25
C TYR A 266 37.15 -24.80 -3.50
N PRO A 267 35.87 -24.46 -3.54
CA PRO A 267 34.97 -24.86 -4.62
C PRO A 267 35.22 -24.06 -5.92
N LYS A 268 36.47 -24.10 -6.44
CA LYS A 268 36.85 -23.43 -7.71
C LYS A 268 35.94 -23.79 -8.88
N ARG A 269 35.42 -25.04 -8.89
CA ARG A 269 34.44 -25.48 -9.90
C ARG A 269 33.14 -24.66 -9.88
N LEU A 270 32.68 -24.21 -8.68
CA LEU A 270 31.46 -23.38 -8.55
C LEU A 270 31.66 -21.99 -9.12
N LEU A 271 32.87 -21.52 -9.32
CA LEU A 271 33.22 -20.25 -9.93
C LEU A 271 33.59 -20.38 -11.41
N SER A 272 33.47 -21.60 -12.02
CA SER A 272 33.56 -21.68 -13.48
C SER A 272 32.31 -21.09 -14.12
N PRO A 273 32.43 -20.23 -15.16
CA PRO A 273 31.28 -19.55 -15.75
C PRO A 273 30.16 -20.50 -16.21
N ASP A 274 30.53 -21.66 -16.77
CA ASP A 274 29.54 -22.61 -17.28
C ASP A 274 28.80 -23.32 -16.12
N HIS A 275 29.54 -23.84 -15.13
CA HIS A 275 28.91 -24.50 -13.98
C HIS A 275 28.01 -23.53 -13.18
N HIS A 276 28.45 -22.28 -13.00
CA HIS A 276 27.71 -21.29 -12.28
C HIS A 276 26.43 -20.86 -13.02
N ARG A 277 26.50 -20.72 -14.35
CA ARG A 277 25.31 -20.46 -15.19
C ARG A 277 24.29 -21.58 -15.08
N ASP A 278 24.73 -22.86 -15.13
CA ASP A 278 23.82 -24.00 -14.99
C ASP A 278 23.15 -24.02 -13.61
N ARG A 279 23.91 -23.75 -12.54
CA ARG A 279 23.40 -23.64 -11.16
C ARG A 279 22.32 -22.56 -11.05
N THR A 280 22.59 -21.36 -11.55
CA THR A 280 21.68 -20.23 -11.48
C THR A 280 20.43 -20.44 -12.33
N LYS A 281 20.59 -21.01 -13.54
CA LYS A 281 19.47 -21.36 -14.41
C LYS A 281 18.55 -22.41 -13.77
N ALA A 282 19.12 -23.46 -13.18
CA ALA A 282 18.35 -24.49 -12.48
C ALA A 282 17.58 -23.90 -11.27
N ALA A 283 18.20 -22.99 -10.51
CA ALA A 283 17.54 -22.28 -9.41
C ALA A 283 16.36 -21.42 -9.91
N TRP A 284 16.54 -20.69 -11.01
CA TRP A 284 15.50 -19.87 -11.61
C TRP A 284 14.34 -20.71 -12.14
N GLU A 285 14.63 -21.81 -12.83
CA GLU A 285 13.60 -22.75 -13.29
C GLU A 285 12.81 -23.33 -12.11
N LYS A 286 13.50 -23.71 -11.02
CA LYS A 286 12.87 -24.21 -9.78
C LYS A 286 12.04 -23.14 -9.05
N LEU A 287 12.38 -21.88 -9.18
CA LEU A 287 11.62 -20.76 -8.60
C LEU A 287 10.24 -20.61 -9.24
N HIS A 288 10.08 -20.97 -10.51
CA HIS A 288 8.83 -20.95 -11.27
C HIS A 288 8.08 -19.61 -11.18
N LEU A 289 8.80 -18.48 -11.25
CA LEU A 289 8.12 -17.17 -11.28
C LEU A 289 7.21 -17.08 -12.52
N PRO A 290 5.94 -16.71 -12.34
CA PRO A 290 5.05 -16.47 -13.47
C PRO A 290 5.60 -15.34 -14.35
N PRO A 291 5.36 -15.38 -15.68
CA PRO A 291 5.70 -14.26 -16.54
C PRO A 291 4.96 -12.99 -16.13
N SER A 292 5.48 -11.85 -16.56
CA SER A 292 4.84 -10.56 -16.34
C SER A 292 3.56 -10.42 -17.18
N TRP A 293 2.55 -9.74 -16.66
CA TRP A 293 1.34 -9.43 -17.41
C TRP A 293 1.68 -8.51 -18.60
N GLN A 294 1.30 -8.95 -19.78
CA GLN A 294 1.47 -8.18 -21.01
C GLN A 294 0.09 -7.93 -21.61
N PRO A 295 -0.35 -6.67 -21.69
CA PRO A 295 -1.67 -6.37 -22.21
C PRO A 295 -1.74 -6.56 -23.72
N GLU A 296 -2.87 -7.11 -24.17
CA GLU A 296 -3.27 -7.15 -25.56
C GLU A 296 -4.42 -6.16 -25.79
N ILE A 297 -4.25 -5.26 -26.76
CA ILE A 297 -5.35 -4.40 -27.19
C ILE A 297 -6.11 -5.13 -28.27
N LEU A 298 -7.29 -5.58 -27.93
CA LEU A 298 -8.14 -6.41 -28.77
C LEU A 298 -8.98 -5.58 -29.75
N SER A 299 -9.24 -4.31 -29.42
CA SER A 299 -9.92 -3.33 -30.28
C SER A 299 -9.58 -1.91 -29.86
N GLN A 300 -9.67 -0.94 -30.79
CA GLN A 300 -9.60 0.50 -30.52
C GLN A 300 -11.01 1.11 -30.37
N ASP A 301 -12.04 0.40 -30.80
CA ASP A 301 -13.43 0.81 -30.63
C ASP A 301 -13.84 0.62 -29.15
N PRO A 302 -14.34 1.66 -28.46
CA PRO A 302 -14.70 1.56 -27.05
C PRO A 302 -15.79 0.54 -26.73
N ASP A 303 -16.78 0.35 -27.60
CA ASP A 303 -17.86 -0.62 -27.41
C ASP A 303 -17.31 -2.04 -27.49
N GLN A 304 -16.54 -2.35 -28.53
CA GLN A 304 -15.90 -3.66 -28.69
C GLN A 304 -14.90 -3.96 -27.57
N LEU A 305 -14.11 -2.95 -27.17
CA LEU A 305 -13.16 -3.09 -26.09
C LEU A 305 -13.87 -3.42 -24.76
N LEU A 306 -14.98 -2.70 -24.44
CA LEU A 306 -15.82 -2.97 -23.27
C LEU A 306 -16.41 -4.39 -23.31
N GLN A 307 -17.04 -4.75 -24.42
CA GLN A 307 -17.68 -6.05 -24.61
C GLN A 307 -16.67 -7.19 -24.43
N THR A 308 -15.50 -7.06 -25.03
CA THR A 308 -14.46 -8.09 -24.99
C THR A 308 -13.82 -8.20 -23.61
N LEU A 309 -13.39 -7.09 -23.01
CA LEU A 309 -12.69 -7.11 -21.72
C LEU A 309 -13.55 -7.61 -20.56
N PHE A 310 -14.87 -7.39 -20.63
CA PHE A 310 -15.80 -7.76 -19.55
C PHE A 310 -16.79 -8.85 -19.92
N ALA A 311 -16.62 -9.53 -21.04
CA ALA A 311 -17.47 -10.59 -21.56
C ALA A 311 -18.97 -10.21 -21.60
N LEU A 312 -19.26 -9.00 -22.10
CA LEU A 312 -20.61 -8.44 -22.21
C LEU A 312 -21.20 -8.73 -23.61
N GLY A 313 -22.54 -8.72 -23.71
CA GLY A 313 -23.23 -8.92 -24.98
C GLY A 313 -22.96 -7.80 -25.99
N SER A 314 -23.10 -8.11 -27.28
CA SER A 314 -22.87 -7.18 -28.39
C SER A 314 -23.81 -5.97 -28.43
N ASP A 315 -24.86 -5.97 -27.63
CA ASP A 315 -25.83 -4.91 -27.44
C ASP A 315 -25.41 -3.92 -26.31
N THR A 316 -24.29 -4.19 -25.64
CA THR A 316 -23.78 -3.34 -24.58
C THR A 316 -22.90 -2.23 -25.16
N HIS A 317 -23.25 -0.99 -24.93
CA HIS A 317 -22.48 0.17 -25.39
C HIS A 317 -21.68 0.82 -24.26
N ALA A 318 -20.51 1.34 -24.61
CA ALA A 318 -19.65 2.09 -23.70
C ALA A 318 -20.32 3.42 -23.29
N ARG A 319 -20.29 3.71 -22.00
CA ARG A 319 -20.81 4.96 -21.45
C ARG A 319 -19.85 6.13 -21.74
N PRO A 320 -20.33 7.40 -21.68
CA PRO A 320 -19.51 8.55 -22.01
C PRO A 320 -18.17 8.62 -21.26
N ALA A 321 -18.13 8.27 -19.98
CA ALA A 321 -16.89 8.22 -19.20
C ALA A 321 -15.93 7.14 -19.70
N GLN A 322 -16.43 6.01 -20.16
CA GLN A 322 -15.63 4.91 -20.72
C GLN A 322 -15.03 5.28 -22.07
N VAL A 323 -15.86 5.86 -22.94
CA VAL A 323 -15.41 6.40 -24.26
C VAL A 323 -14.34 7.48 -24.03
N ALA A 324 -14.59 8.44 -23.15
CA ALA A 324 -13.69 9.53 -22.86
C ALA A 324 -12.34 9.03 -22.29
N ALA A 325 -12.39 7.99 -21.42
CA ALA A 325 -11.19 7.41 -20.83
C ALA A 325 -10.32 6.67 -21.86
N VAL A 326 -10.93 5.94 -22.79
CA VAL A 326 -10.23 5.28 -23.91
C VAL A 326 -9.55 6.32 -24.79
N GLU A 327 -10.31 7.33 -25.26
CA GLU A 327 -9.75 8.40 -26.10
C GLU A 327 -8.64 9.20 -25.41
N ALA A 328 -8.80 9.49 -24.11
CA ALA A 328 -7.79 10.19 -23.33
C ALA A 328 -6.54 9.30 -23.15
N ALA A 329 -6.71 8.01 -22.87
CA ALA A 329 -5.61 7.07 -22.75
C ALA A 329 -4.79 6.92 -24.03
N GLU A 330 -5.40 7.11 -25.20
CA GLU A 330 -4.71 7.12 -26.50
C GLU A 330 -3.95 8.43 -26.77
N LYS A 331 -4.49 9.55 -26.31
CA LYS A 331 -4.00 10.89 -26.68
C LYS A 331 -3.07 11.52 -25.63
N MET A 332 -3.24 11.17 -24.32
CA MET A 332 -2.48 11.81 -23.27
C MET A 332 -0.97 11.67 -23.44
N THR A 333 -0.25 12.69 -22.97
CA THR A 333 1.22 12.66 -22.93
C THR A 333 1.69 11.64 -21.89
N LEU A 334 2.68 10.84 -22.25
CA LEU A 334 3.30 9.87 -21.34
C LEU A 334 4.76 10.26 -21.04
N PRO A 335 5.16 10.16 -19.77
CA PRO A 335 4.36 9.74 -18.61
C PRO A 335 3.29 10.77 -18.23
N GLY A 336 2.15 10.30 -17.68
CA GLY A 336 1.04 11.18 -17.38
C GLY A 336 0.04 10.62 -16.36
N MET A 337 -0.85 11.49 -15.91
CA MET A 337 -1.90 11.19 -14.96
C MET A 337 -3.27 11.48 -15.55
N MET A 338 -4.29 10.70 -15.17
CA MET A 338 -5.70 10.87 -15.52
C MET A 338 -6.55 10.86 -14.25
N ILE A 339 -7.56 11.73 -14.18
CA ILE A 339 -8.58 11.74 -13.11
C ILE A 339 -9.97 11.61 -13.75
N ILE A 340 -10.75 10.63 -13.32
CA ILE A 340 -12.14 10.41 -13.76
C ILE A 340 -13.07 10.79 -12.62
N GLU A 341 -13.84 11.84 -12.82
CA GLU A 341 -14.82 12.38 -11.87
C GLU A 341 -16.22 12.13 -12.40
N GLU A 342 -16.92 11.17 -11.77
CA GLU A 342 -18.26 10.77 -12.22
C GLU A 342 -19.05 10.18 -11.02
N VAL A 343 -20.36 10.24 -11.06
CA VAL A 343 -21.23 9.66 -10.03
C VAL A 343 -20.98 8.16 -9.82
N MET A 344 -21.35 7.67 -8.65
CA MET A 344 -21.24 6.25 -8.34
C MET A 344 -22.16 5.43 -9.27
N GLY A 345 -21.64 4.30 -9.82
CA GLY A 345 -22.38 3.43 -10.72
C GLY A 345 -22.35 3.82 -12.21
N ALA A 346 -21.66 4.90 -12.57
CA ALA A 346 -21.47 5.32 -13.95
C ALA A 346 -20.47 4.48 -14.76
N GLY A 347 -19.80 3.49 -14.14
CA GLY A 347 -18.85 2.61 -14.81
C GLY A 347 -17.41 3.12 -14.77
N LYS A 348 -17.04 3.91 -13.75
CA LYS A 348 -15.67 4.43 -13.55
C LYS A 348 -14.61 3.35 -13.53
N THR A 349 -14.90 2.22 -12.89
CA THR A 349 -13.95 1.11 -12.77
C THR A 349 -13.63 0.48 -14.13
N GLU A 350 -14.66 0.20 -14.93
CA GLU A 350 -14.49 -0.30 -16.29
C GLU A 350 -13.72 0.71 -17.14
N ALA A 351 -14.05 2.01 -17.04
CA ALA A 351 -13.33 3.09 -17.71
C ALA A 351 -11.83 3.09 -17.37
N ALA A 352 -11.50 2.95 -16.07
CA ALA A 352 -10.13 2.88 -15.60
C ALA A 352 -9.38 1.64 -16.10
N LEU A 353 -10.02 0.46 -16.09
CA LEU A 353 -9.41 -0.79 -16.55
C LEU A 353 -9.19 -0.79 -18.08
N MET A 354 -10.14 -0.24 -18.86
CA MET A 354 -9.98 -0.03 -20.32
C MET A 354 -8.78 0.91 -20.58
N ALA A 355 -8.75 2.07 -19.93
CA ALA A 355 -7.65 3.02 -20.04
C ALA A 355 -6.32 2.41 -19.60
N ALA A 356 -6.29 1.63 -18.50
CA ALA A 356 -5.09 0.97 -18.00
C ALA A 356 -4.50 -0.02 -19.01
N THR A 357 -5.33 -0.76 -19.75
CA THR A 357 -4.88 -1.67 -20.81
C THR A 357 -4.11 -0.91 -21.90
N ILE A 358 -4.65 0.24 -22.34
CA ILE A 358 -4.02 1.10 -23.37
C ILE A 358 -2.74 1.73 -22.84
N LEU A 359 -2.80 2.32 -21.64
CA LEU A 359 -1.66 3.00 -21.02
C LEU A 359 -0.51 2.04 -20.73
N ALA A 360 -0.78 0.83 -20.28
CA ALA A 360 0.24 -0.18 -20.02
C ALA A 360 1.01 -0.52 -21.30
N LYS A 361 0.32 -0.73 -22.42
CA LYS A 361 0.96 -0.98 -23.72
C LYS A 361 1.78 0.21 -24.19
N ARG A 362 1.21 1.43 -24.11
CA ARG A 362 1.89 2.66 -24.54
C ARG A 362 3.11 3.00 -23.68
N ALA A 363 3.03 2.80 -22.37
CA ALA A 363 4.11 3.07 -21.44
C ALA A 363 5.16 1.96 -21.36
N GLY A 364 4.88 0.76 -21.87
CA GLY A 364 5.76 -0.41 -21.75
C GLY A 364 5.85 -0.94 -20.33
N THR A 365 4.76 -0.83 -19.53
CA THR A 365 4.64 -1.43 -18.21
C THR A 365 4.12 -2.86 -18.31
N SER A 366 4.45 -3.68 -17.33
CA SER A 366 4.10 -5.11 -17.29
C SER A 366 3.18 -5.45 -16.12
N GLY A 367 2.42 -4.47 -15.63
CA GLY A 367 1.49 -4.70 -14.54
C GLY A 367 0.50 -3.58 -14.30
N VAL A 368 -0.48 -3.90 -13.45
CA VAL A 368 -1.49 -2.96 -12.94
C VAL A 368 -1.65 -3.11 -11.43
N LEU A 369 -1.79 -1.98 -10.74
CA LEU A 369 -2.10 -1.93 -9.32
C LEU A 369 -3.43 -1.19 -9.14
N VAL A 370 -4.38 -1.83 -8.46
CA VAL A 370 -5.68 -1.23 -8.10
C VAL A 370 -5.70 -1.04 -6.58
N ALA A 371 -5.66 0.21 -6.15
CA ALA A 371 -5.66 0.62 -4.74
C ALA A 371 -7.05 1.13 -4.35
N LEU A 372 -7.66 0.53 -3.34
CA LEU A 372 -9.02 0.80 -2.88
C LEU A 372 -9.05 1.28 -1.42
N PRO A 373 -10.06 2.05 -1.01
CA PRO A 373 -10.06 2.68 0.32
C PRO A 373 -10.24 1.70 1.48
N THR A 374 -10.93 0.56 1.28
CA THR A 374 -11.26 -0.39 2.37
C THR A 374 -11.02 -1.85 1.98
N LYS A 375 -10.89 -2.73 3.00
CA LYS A 375 -10.78 -4.19 2.82
C LYS A 375 -12.00 -4.76 2.05
N ALA A 376 -13.23 -4.31 2.39
CA ALA A 376 -14.46 -4.79 1.76
C ALA A 376 -14.55 -4.43 0.28
N THR A 377 -14.19 -3.18 -0.09
CA THR A 377 -14.14 -2.75 -1.49
C THR A 377 -13.10 -3.53 -2.28
N THR A 378 -11.96 -3.82 -1.64
CA THR A 378 -10.86 -4.59 -2.23
C THR A 378 -11.32 -6.01 -2.54
N ASP A 379 -12.02 -6.67 -1.62
CA ASP A 379 -12.58 -8.01 -1.81
C ASP A 379 -13.64 -8.04 -2.92
N ALA A 380 -14.57 -7.08 -2.93
CA ALA A 380 -15.63 -6.99 -3.93
C ALA A 380 -15.08 -6.71 -5.35
N MET A 381 -14.00 -5.92 -5.47
CA MET A 381 -13.39 -5.56 -6.75
C MET A 381 -12.50 -6.68 -7.31
N PHE A 382 -11.98 -7.54 -6.45
CA PHE A 382 -10.96 -8.53 -6.80
C PHE A 382 -11.38 -9.43 -7.97
N SER A 383 -12.57 -10.04 -7.92
CA SER A 383 -13.05 -10.92 -8.99
C SER A 383 -13.14 -10.22 -10.35
N ARG A 384 -13.61 -8.96 -10.37
CA ARG A 384 -13.74 -8.16 -11.60
C ARG A 384 -12.38 -7.83 -12.22
N VAL A 385 -11.39 -7.47 -11.37
CA VAL A 385 -10.03 -7.18 -11.84
C VAL A 385 -9.36 -8.44 -12.37
N ILE A 386 -9.60 -9.61 -11.76
CA ILE A 386 -9.04 -10.88 -12.27
C ILE A 386 -9.60 -11.21 -13.64
N GLU A 387 -10.93 -11.19 -13.80
CA GLU A 387 -11.60 -11.52 -15.07
C GLU A 387 -11.09 -10.61 -16.20
N TRP A 388 -11.02 -9.31 -15.94
CA TRP A 388 -10.42 -8.34 -16.85
C TRP A 388 -8.94 -8.66 -17.18
N ALA A 389 -8.13 -8.93 -16.17
CA ALA A 389 -6.69 -9.17 -16.35
C ALA A 389 -6.44 -10.47 -17.14
N GLN A 390 -7.26 -11.51 -16.93
CA GLN A 390 -7.18 -12.77 -17.64
C GLN A 390 -7.57 -12.62 -19.12
N THR A 391 -8.57 -11.80 -19.40
CA THR A 391 -9.03 -11.53 -20.78
C THR A 391 -8.06 -10.64 -21.53
N SER A 392 -7.45 -9.66 -20.86
CA SER A 392 -6.50 -8.71 -21.47
C SER A 392 -5.06 -9.21 -21.58
N ALA A 393 -4.72 -10.35 -20.99
CA ALA A 393 -3.36 -10.86 -20.95
C ALA A 393 -3.01 -11.73 -22.16
N LYS A 394 -1.78 -11.63 -22.68
CA LYS A 394 -1.22 -12.53 -23.72
C LYS A 394 -0.81 -13.89 -23.19
N SER A 395 -0.45 -13.96 -21.92
CA SER A 395 0.06 -15.17 -21.24
C SER A 395 -0.36 -15.19 -19.79
N GLY A 396 -0.13 -16.30 -19.10
CA GLY A 396 -0.30 -16.37 -17.64
C GLY A 396 0.50 -15.30 -16.92
N PHE A 397 0.03 -14.84 -15.75
CA PHE A 397 0.64 -13.75 -15.00
C PHE A 397 0.52 -13.95 -13.49
N SER A 398 1.35 -13.23 -12.73
CA SER A 398 1.29 -13.23 -11.27
C SER A 398 0.20 -12.29 -10.74
N LEU A 399 -0.53 -12.76 -9.71
CA LEU A 399 -1.62 -12.05 -9.07
C LEU A 399 -1.42 -11.97 -7.57
N LYS A 400 -1.78 -10.83 -6.96
CA LYS A 400 -1.79 -10.65 -5.51
C LYS A 400 -3.00 -9.86 -5.04
N LEU A 401 -3.69 -10.40 -4.03
CA LEU A 401 -4.63 -9.67 -3.18
C LEU A 401 -3.90 -9.30 -1.89
N GLN A 402 -3.89 -8.01 -1.52
CA GLN A 402 -3.12 -7.53 -0.38
C GLN A 402 -3.93 -6.62 0.53
N HIS A 403 -4.40 -7.18 1.63
CA HIS A 403 -4.96 -6.52 2.81
C HIS A 403 -4.94 -7.50 3.98
N GLY A 404 -5.20 -7.05 5.21
CA GLY A 404 -5.06 -7.86 6.42
C GLY A 404 -5.80 -9.21 6.39
N ASN A 405 -6.92 -9.29 5.66
CA ASN A 405 -7.80 -10.46 5.61
C ASN A 405 -7.84 -11.16 4.24
N ALA A 406 -6.90 -10.87 3.34
CA ALA A 406 -6.86 -11.41 1.97
C ALA A 406 -6.96 -12.95 1.92
N ALA A 407 -6.36 -13.64 2.89
CA ALA A 407 -6.40 -15.09 3.00
C ALA A 407 -7.80 -15.68 3.25
N LEU A 408 -8.80 -14.86 3.59
CA LEU A 408 -10.19 -15.27 3.82
C LEU A 408 -11.08 -15.09 2.56
N ASN A 409 -10.59 -14.38 1.55
CA ASN A 409 -11.32 -14.17 0.30
C ASN A 409 -11.47 -15.49 -0.46
N SER A 410 -12.74 -15.88 -0.78
CA SER A 410 -13.05 -17.17 -1.40
C SER A 410 -12.53 -17.29 -2.84
N ALA A 411 -12.56 -16.22 -3.62
CA ALA A 411 -12.03 -16.20 -4.98
C ALA A 411 -10.51 -16.32 -4.98
N TYR A 412 -9.83 -15.61 -4.07
CA TYR A 412 -8.39 -15.70 -3.90
C TYR A 412 -7.94 -17.11 -3.47
N LYS A 413 -8.67 -17.73 -2.52
CA LYS A 413 -8.44 -19.12 -2.11
C LYS A 413 -8.59 -20.11 -3.26
N LYS A 414 -9.63 -19.99 -4.09
CA LYS A 414 -9.83 -20.88 -5.24
C LYS A 414 -8.64 -20.85 -6.17
N ILE A 415 -8.06 -19.68 -6.43
CA ILE A 415 -6.83 -19.56 -7.25
C ILE A 415 -5.65 -20.18 -6.53
N GLN A 416 -5.48 -19.91 -5.23
CA GLN A 416 -4.35 -20.40 -4.44
C GLN A 416 -4.35 -21.93 -4.29
N TYR A 417 -5.53 -22.56 -4.13
CA TYR A 417 -5.67 -23.99 -3.87
C TYR A 417 -6.25 -24.80 -5.04
N GLY A 418 -6.71 -24.15 -6.11
CA GLY A 418 -7.41 -24.81 -7.22
C GLY A 418 -6.58 -25.83 -8.00
N ARG A 419 -5.27 -25.83 -7.88
CA ARG A 419 -4.38 -26.85 -8.46
C ARG A 419 -4.20 -28.10 -7.61
N ILE A 420 -4.56 -28.07 -6.33
CA ILE A 420 -4.40 -29.26 -5.47
C ILE A 420 -5.40 -30.35 -5.82
N ALA A 421 -6.56 -29.99 -6.38
CA ALA A 421 -7.63 -30.93 -6.67
C ALA A 421 -7.55 -31.60 -8.06
N SER A 422 -6.85 -31.02 -9.03
CA SER A 422 -6.76 -31.54 -10.41
C SER A 422 -5.53 -32.37 -10.71
N ALA A 423 -4.54 -32.40 -9.82
CA ALA A 423 -3.36 -33.26 -9.94
C ALA A 423 -3.40 -34.30 -8.82
N GLY A 424 -3.95 -35.48 -9.11
CA GLY A 424 -3.94 -36.66 -8.24
C GLY A 424 -2.55 -37.24 -7.98
N ASN A 425 -1.54 -36.39 -7.76
CA ASN A 425 -0.19 -36.76 -7.30
C ASN A 425 0.32 -35.73 -6.35
N THR A 426 0.84 -36.20 -5.24
CA THR A 426 1.48 -35.49 -4.14
C THR A 426 2.38 -34.35 -4.60
N VAL A 427 1.87 -33.12 -4.44
CA VAL A 427 2.66 -31.91 -4.68
C VAL A 427 3.06 -31.33 -3.33
N SER A 428 4.38 -31.24 -3.11
CA SER A 428 4.99 -30.60 -1.95
C SER A 428 4.47 -29.15 -1.76
N PRO A 429 4.34 -28.64 -0.50
CA PRO A 429 3.85 -27.30 -0.24
C PRO A 429 4.84 -26.25 -0.75
N GLY A 430 4.70 -25.88 -1.99
CA GLY A 430 5.63 -24.94 -2.63
C GLY A 430 5.31 -24.58 -4.07
N GLN A 431 4.33 -25.19 -4.68
CA GLN A 431 3.97 -24.91 -6.08
C GLN A 431 2.86 -23.86 -6.20
N SER A 432 2.94 -23.07 -7.26
CA SER A 432 1.94 -22.04 -7.59
C SER A 432 0.62 -22.68 -8.03
N SER A 433 -0.51 -22.10 -7.59
CA SER A 433 -1.84 -22.50 -8.07
C SER A 433 -2.34 -21.56 -9.18
N SER A 434 -2.89 -22.11 -10.24
CA SER A 434 -3.56 -21.38 -11.32
C SER A 434 -5.04 -21.76 -11.39
N MET A 435 -5.89 -20.83 -11.80
CA MET A 435 -7.31 -21.09 -12.03
C MET A 435 -7.51 -21.69 -13.42
N GLY A 436 -7.95 -22.95 -13.51
CA GLY A 436 -8.58 -23.51 -14.69
C GLY A 436 -10.05 -23.09 -14.74
N ILE A 437 -10.53 -22.71 -15.89
CA ILE A 437 -11.91 -22.30 -16.15
C ILE A 437 -12.63 -23.49 -16.79
N ASP A 438 -13.92 -23.66 -16.45
CA ASP A 438 -14.80 -24.63 -17.10
C ASP A 438 -14.80 -24.45 -18.62
N GLU A 439 -14.69 -25.56 -19.35
CA GLU A 439 -14.35 -25.63 -20.78
C GLU A 439 -15.44 -25.12 -21.74
N GLU A 440 -16.51 -24.47 -21.30
CA GLU A 440 -17.65 -24.13 -22.16
C GLU A 440 -17.80 -22.68 -22.62
N SER A 441 -16.87 -21.78 -22.31
CA SER A 441 -16.91 -20.42 -22.87
C SER A 441 -15.65 -20.12 -23.71
N ALA A 442 -15.81 -20.12 -25.00
CA ALA A 442 -14.82 -20.07 -26.07
C ALA A 442 -14.08 -18.74 -26.24
N HIS A 443 -13.50 -18.20 -25.16
CA HIS A 443 -12.41 -17.23 -25.25
C HIS A 443 -11.36 -17.70 -24.24
N SER A 444 -10.15 -18.05 -24.71
CA SER A 444 -9.09 -18.59 -23.87
C SER A 444 -8.55 -17.53 -22.89
N ARG A 445 -9.12 -17.49 -21.69
CA ARG A 445 -8.63 -16.65 -20.59
C ARG A 445 -7.29 -17.16 -20.12
N GLN A 446 -6.33 -16.25 -19.92
CA GLN A 446 -5.00 -16.61 -19.46
C GLN A 446 -4.98 -16.93 -17.96
N PRO A 447 -4.16 -17.90 -17.48
CA PRO A 447 -4.13 -18.29 -16.09
C PRO A 447 -3.54 -17.21 -15.20
N ALA A 448 -4.25 -16.84 -14.12
CA ALA A 448 -3.75 -16.03 -13.03
C ALA A 448 -3.09 -16.93 -11.98
N VAL A 449 -1.91 -16.56 -11.49
CA VAL A 449 -1.10 -17.36 -10.58
C VAL A 449 -0.82 -16.62 -9.28
N VAL A 450 -1.24 -17.19 -8.15
CA VAL A 450 -0.82 -16.73 -6.81
C VAL A 450 0.45 -17.49 -6.42
N HIS A 451 1.58 -16.81 -6.45
CA HIS A 451 2.87 -17.42 -6.19
C HIS A 451 3.38 -17.08 -4.78
N ARG A 452 3.90 -18.08 -4.05
CA ARG A 452 4.38 -17.94 -2.66
C ARG A 452 5.48 -16.90 -2.46
N TRP A 453 6.30 -16.67 -3.50
CA TRP A 453 7.38 -15.71 -3.46
C TRP A 453 6.89 -14.28 -3.23
N PHE A 454 5.69 -13.94 -3.75
CA PHE A 454 5.05 -12.64 -3.51
C PHE A 454 4.38 -12.60 -2.13
N ASN A 455 5.18 -12.78 -1.06
CA ASN A 455 4.73 -12.66 0.33
C ASN A 455 4.34 -11.21 0.68
N LYS A 456 3.99 -10.93 1.95
CA LYS A 456 3.56 -9.59 2.39
C LYS A 456 4.54 -8.48 1.98
N LYS A 457 5.86 -8.70 2.12
CA LYS A 457 6.90 -7.71 1.78
C LYS A 457 7.11 -7.56 0.27
N ALA A 458 6.96 -8.62 -0.49
CA ALA A 458 7.12 -8.68 -1.95
C ALA A 458 5.80 -8.55 -2.73
N ALA A 459 4.69 -8.25 -2.05
CA ALA A 459 3.34 -8.26 -2.65
C ALA A 459 3.20 -7.36 -3.88
N LEU A 460 3.78 -6.16 -3.84
CA LEU A 460 3.70 -5.19 -4.93
C LEU A 460 4.52 -5.59 -6.16
N LEU A 461 5.35 -6.61 -6.06
CA LEU A 461 6.12 -7.15 -7.20
C LEU A 461 5.28 -8.05 -8.12
N ALA A 462 4.12 -8.57 -7.68
CA ALA A 462 3.21 -9.30 -8.56
C ALA A 462 2.72 -8.38 -9.70
N SER A 463 2.49 -8.94 -10.89
CA SER A 463 2.09 -8.14 -12.06
C SER A 463 0.75 -7.45 -11.86
N VAL A 464 -0.26 -8.18 -11.39
CA VAL A 464 -1.57 -7.63 -11.06
C VAL A 464 -1.75 -7.63 -9.54
N VAL A 465 -1.95 -6.44 -8.97
CA VAL A 465 -2.10 -6.25 -7.53
C VAL A 465 -3.42 -5.56 -7.25
N VAL A 466 -4.25 -6.16 -6.39
CA VAL A 466 -5.44 -5.52 -5.83
C VAL A 466 -5.20 -5.36 -4.34
N CYS A 467 -5.22 -4.13 -3.84
CA CYS A 467 -4.84 -3.87 -2.45
C CYS A 467 -5.64 -2.72 -1.83
N THR A 468 -5.61 -2.63 -0.50
CA THR A 468 -6.03 -1.37 0.13
C THR A 468 -4.99 -0.29 -0.17
N VAL A 469 -5.45 0.96 -0.24
CA VAL A 469 -4.59 2.12 -0.57
C VAL A 469 -3.39 2.23 0.36
N ASP A 470 -3.50 1.80 1.61
CA ASP A 470 -2.41 1.84 2.58
C ASP A 470 -1.14 1.15 2.06
N HIS A 471 -1.31 -0.02 1.39
CA HIS A 471 -0.17 -0.74 0.81
C HIS A 471 0.54 0.02 -0.31
N LEU A 472 -0.19 0.83 -1.07
CA LEU A 472 0.40 1.76 -2.04
C LEU A 472 1.09 2.91 -1.32
N LEU A 473 0.44 3.53 -0.32
CA LEU A 473 0.97 4.68 0.43
C LEU A 473 2.21 4.33 1.26
N PHE A 474 2.43 3.07 1.63
CA PHE A 474 3.68 2.61 2.23
C PHE A 474 4.91 2.82 1.33
N SER A 475 4.73 3.08 0.04
CA SER A 475 5.83 3.50 -0.84
C SER A 475 6.32 4.92 -0.57
N ALA A 476 5.55 5.72 0.17
CA ALA A 476 5.90 7.07 0.63
C ALA A 476 6.17 7.14 2.14
N LEU A 477 6.18 6.01 2.83
CA LEU A 477 6.45 5.92 4.27
C LEU A 477 7.90 5.48 4.52
N ARG A 478 8.52 5.97 5.58
CA ARG A 478 9.86 5.56 6.04
C ARG A 478 9.80 4.15 6.64
N THR A 479 9.71 3.13 5.80
CA THR A 479 9.62 1.72 6.22
C THR A 479 10.73 0.89 5.64
N LYS A 480 11.04 -0.24 6.30
CA LYS A 480 11.96 -1.24 5.74
C LYS A 480 11.50 -1.70 4.36
N HIS A 481 12.47 -1.96 3.49
CA HIS A 481 12.23 -2.47 2.13
C HIS A 481 11.39 -1.55 1.23
N VAL A 482 11.36 -0.23 1.48
CA VAL A 482 10.66 0.73 0.61
C VAL A 482 11.16 0.66 -0.83
N SER A 483 12.44 0.39 -1.07
CA SER A 483 13.01 0.20 -2.42
C SER A 483 12.39 -0.99 -3.17
N LEU A 484 12.02 -2.06 -2.46
CA LEU A 484 11.30 -3.19 -3.06
C LEU A 484 9.88 -2.79 -3.48
N ARG A 485 9.21 -1.92 -2.71
CA ARG A 485 7.91 -1.34 -3.08
C ARG A 485 8.05 -0.44 -4.31
N HIS A 486 9.09 0.40 -4.36
CA HIS A 486 9.41 1.24 -5.51
C HIS A 486 9.65 0.41 -6.78
N LEU A 487 10.42 -0.68 -6.69
CA LEU A 487 10.57 -1.62 -7.80
C LEU A 487 9.21 -2.14 -8.28
N GLY A 488 8.30 -2.49 -7.36
CA GLY A 488 6.96 -2.98 -7.68
C GLY A 488 6.07 -1.95 -8.36
N ILE A 489 6.01 -0.70 -7.87
CA ILE A 489 5.11 0.33 -8.42
C ILE A 489 5.64 0.99 -9.70
N SER A 490 6.96 1.01 -9.91
CA SER A 490 7.58 1.62 -11.10
C SER A 490 7.20 0.95 -12.42
N ASP A 491 6.70 -0.28 -12.36
CA ASP A 491 6.33 -1.11 -13.52
C ASP A 491 4.81 -1.21 -13.73
N LYS A 492 4.01 -0.37 -13.12
CA LYS A 492 2.55 -0.52 -13.17
C LYS A 492 1.84 0.71 -13.67
N VAL A 493 0.68 0.50 -14.29
CA VAL A 493 -0.36 1.50 -14.29
C VAL A 493 -1.03 1.45 -12.92
N VAL A 494 -1.08 2.57 -12.22
CA VAL A 494 -1.61 2.63 -10.85
C VAL A 494 -2.99 3.27 -10.88
N ILE A 495 -4.00 2.50 -10.47
CA ILE A 495 -5.39 2.96 -10.32
C ILE A 495 -5.63 3.22 -8.83
N ILE A 496 -6.06 4.44 -8.48
CA ILE A 496 -6.35 4.84 -7.09
C ILE A 496 -7.82 5.23 -7.02
N ASP A 497 -8.60 4.44 -6.28
CA ASP A 497 -10.04 4.66 -6.18
C ASP A 497 -10.41 5.57 -5.00
N GLU A 498 -11.51 6.30 -5.14
CA GLU A 498 -12.12 7.20 -4.16
C GLU A 498 -11.13 8.20 -3.55
N VAL A 499 -10.32 8.88 -4.40
CA VAL A 499 -9.25 9.80 -3.93
C VAL A 499 -9.74 10.97 -3.08
N HIS A 500 -11.04 11.28 -3.12
CA HIS A 500 -11.68 12.31 -2.28
C HIS A 500 -11.88 11.86 -0.82
N SER A 501 -11.82 10.55 -0.53
CA SER A 501 -12.14 10.00 0.79
C SER A 501 -10.99 10.10 1.80
N TYR A 502 -9.81 10.58 1.39
CA TYR A 502 -8.64 10.63 2.26
C TYR A 502 -8.54 11.94 3.03
N ASP A 503 -8.33 11.84 4.33
CA ASP A 503 -8.14 12.99 5.22
C ASP A 503 -6.81 13.73 4.96
N VAL A 504 -6.59 14.87 5.63
CA VAL A 504 -5.41 15.71 5.43
C VAL A 504 -4.10 14.97 5.68
N TYR A 505 -4.04 14.11 6.70
CA TYR A 505 -2.87 13.31 7.05
C TYR A 505 -2.54 12.30 5.93
N THR A 506 -3.49 11.45 5.57
CA THR A 506 -3.37 10.43 4.53
C THR A 506 -3.05 11.06 3.17
N SER A 507 -3.61 12.25 2.88
CA SER A 507 -3.37 12.98 1.64
C SER A 507 -1.91 13.43 1.48
N GLN A 508 -1.13 13.61 2.56
CA GLN A 508 0.31 13.90 2.45
C GLN A 508 1.06 12.70 1.85
N PHE A 509 0.74 11.49 2.31
CA PHE A 509 1.32 10.26 1.76
C PHE A 509 0.86 10.00 0.33
N LEU A 510 -0.42 10.28 0.02
CA LEU A 510 -0.93 10.16 -1.34
C LEU A 510 -0.18 11.08 -2.31
N LYS A 511 -0.04 12.37 -1.99
CA LYS A 511 0.71 13.33 -2.80
C LYS A 511 2.17 12.92 -2.99
N ARG A 512 2.82 12.44 -1.93
CA ARG A 512 4.19 11.93 -2.01
C ARG A 512 4.30 10.66 -2.86
N THR A 513 3.34 9.74 -2.75
CA THR A 513 3.26 8.55 -3.60
C THR A 513 3.10 8.92 -5.07
N VAL A 514 2.18 9.85 -5.37
CA VAL A 514 1.95 10.38 -6.72
C VAL A 514 3.21 11.07 -7.26
N GLN A 515 3.95 11.79 -6.43
CA GLN A 515 5.24 12.39 -6.81
C GLN A 515 6.29 11.32 -7.16
N TRP A 516 6.40 10.24 -6.39
CA TRP A 516 7.28 9.13 -6.71
C TRP A 516 6.86 8.42 -8.00
N LEU A 517 5.55 8.21 -8.23
CA LEU A 517 5.02 7.64 -9.47
C LEU A 517 5.35 8.54 -10.68
N GLY A 518 5.22 9.86 -10.53
CA GLY A 518 5.66 10.83 -11.54
C GLY A 518 7.16 10.74 -11.84
N ALA A 519 8.00 10.61 -10.82
CA ALA A 519 9.45 10.47 -10.95
C ALA A 519 9.85 9.14 -11.63
N PHE A 520 9.18 8.04 -11.33
CA PHE A 520 9.30 6.80 -12.11
C PHE A 520 8.65 6.93 -13.49
N GLY A 521 7.77 7.93 -13.69
CA GLY A 521 6.93 8.14 -14.85
C GLY A 521 5.89 7.03 -15.02
N ALA A 522 5.44 6.37 -13.94
CA ALA A 522 4.38 5.39 -13.98
C ALA A 522 3.04 6.05 -14.27
N PRO A 523 2.21 5.55 -15.21
CA PRO A 523 0.89 6.13 -15.46
C PRO A 523 -0.02 5.99 -14.25
N VAL A 524 -0.77 7.05 -13.92
CA VAL A 524 -1.71 7.08 -12.79
C VAL A 524 -3.12 7.36 -13.27
N ILE A 525 -4.10 6.60 -12.80
CA ILE A 525 -5.53 6.83 -12.99
C ILE A 525 -6.16 6.99 -11.62
N ALA A 526 -6.67 8.16 -11.32
CA ALA A 526 -7.40 8.43 -10.08
C ALA A 526 -8.91 8.46 -10.35
N LEU A 527 -9.69 7.83 -9.47
CA LEU A 527 -11.15 7.79 -9.54
C LEU A 527 -11.74 8.56 -8.37
N SER A 528 -12.77 9.34 -8.65
CA SER A 528 -13.49 10.10 -7.64
C SER A 528 -14.98 10.18 -7.97
N ALA A 529 -15.82 10.23 -6.94
CA ALA A 529 -17.21 10.64 -7.10
C ALA A 529 -17.35 12.16 -7.01
N THR A 530 -16.47 12.80 -6.24
CA THR A 530 -16.52 14.24 -5.96
C THR A 530 -15.11 14.71 -5.63
N LEU A 531 -14.55 15.64 -6.37
CA LEU A 531 -13.22 16.17 -6.10
C LEU A 531 -13.26 17.71 -6.17
N THR A 532 -12.66 18.37 -5.19
CA THR A 532 -12.52 19.82 -5.25
C THR A 532 -11.50 20.20 -6.33
N ARG A 533 -11.67 21.38 -6.94
CA ARG A 533 -10.71 21.91 -7.91
C ARG A 533 -9.29 21.92 -7.35
N ARG A 534 -9.13 22.38 -6.12
CA ARG A 534 -7.83 22.43 -5.43
C ARG A 534 -7.20 21.04 -5.27
N ALA A 535 -7.95 20.02 -4.84
CA ALA A 535 -7.41 18.66 -4.68
C ALA A 535 -6.98 18.05 -6.03
N ARG A 536 -7.71 18.33 -7.12
CA ARG A 536 -7.34 17.96 -8.48
C ARG A 536 -6.01 18.60 -8.89
N GLU A 537 -5.87 19.90 -8.72
CA GLU A 537 -4.66 20.66 -9.04
C GLU A 537 -3.46 20.18 -8.22
N GLU A 538 -3.63 19.91 -6.91
CA GLU A 538 -2.58 19.40 -6.04
C GLU A 538 -2.08 18.01 -6.45
N LEU A 539 -2.97 17.13 -6.93
CA LEU A 539 -2.56 15.79 -7.41
C LEU A 539 -1.76 15.88 -8.71
N PHE A 540 -2.21 16.68 -9.69
CA PHE A 540 -1.44 16.90 -10.91
C PHE A 540 -0.09 17.57 -10.62
N ALA A 541 -0.06 18.61 -9.79
CA ALA A 541 1.17 19.28 -9.40
C ALA A 541 2.15 18.34 -8.68
N ALA A 542 1.66 17.42 -7.84
CA ALA A 542 2.50 16.41 -7.22
C ALA A 542 3.11 15.46 -8.26
N TYR A 543 2.34 15.03 -9.25
CA TYR A 543 2.81 14.17 -10.33
C TYR A 543 3.86 14.88 -11.20
N GLU A 544 3.57 16.11 -11.64
CA GLU A 544 4.44 16.95 -12.46
C GLU A 544 5.76 17.26 -11.74
N LYS A 545 5.70 17.60 -10.45
CA LYS A 545 6.89 17.80 -9.64
C LYS A 545 7.81 16.57 -9.59
N GLY A 546 7.24 15.36 -9.63
CA GLY A 546 8.01 14.12 -9.78
C GLY A 546 8.72 14.04 -11.15
N GLN A 547 8.06 14.51 -12.21
CA GLN A 547 8.62 14.50 -13.56
C GLN A 547 9.72 15.55 -13.79
N GLU A 548 9.56 16.75 -13.21
CA GLU A 548 10.54 17.85 -13.32
C GLU A 548 11.92 17.47 -12.80
N LEU A 549 11.99 16.60 -11.78
CA LEU A 549 13.24 16.10 -11.22
C LEU A 549 14.10 15.32 -12.24
N LYS A 550 13.53 14.86 -13.34
CA LYS A 550 14.29 14.28 -14.45
C LYS A 550 15.02 15.34 -15.30
N GLN A 551 14.54 16.59 -15.26
CA GLN A 551 15.08 17.69 -16.08
C GLN A 551 16.12 18.52 -15.35
N ALA A 552 16.03 18.64 -14.03
CA ALA A 552 16.86 19.52 -13.19
C ALA A 552 18.37 19.18 -13.19
N ALA A 553 18.77 17.94 -13.51
CA ALA A 553 20.19 17.56 -13.60
C ALA A 553 20.98 18.29 -14.68
N LYS A 554 20.30 18.97 -15.62
CA LYS A 554 20.96 19.71 -16.73
C LYS A 554 21.29 21.17 -16.38
N GLU A 555 20.75 21.73 -15.32
CA GLU A 555 20.86 23.16 -14.98
C GLU A 555 21.80 23.45 -13.80
N GLU A 556 22.04 22.51 -12.88
CA GLU A 556 22.93 22.73 -11.71
C GLU A 556 24.44 22.76 -12.02
N ASP A 557 24.86 22.44 -13.22
CA ASP A 557 26.28 22.50 -13.62
C ASP A 557 26.84 23.93 -13.70
N LYS A 558 26.04 24.95 -13.41
CA LYS A 558 26.45 26.37 -13.53
C LYS A 558 26.71 27.12 -12.22
N VAL A 559 26.49 26.52 -11.06
CA VAL A 559 26.75 27.20 -9.77
C VAL A 559 27.80 26.44 -8.98
N SER A 560 29.05 26.75 -9.20
CA SER A 560 30.22 26.33 -8.39
C SER A 560 30.47 27.36 -7.31
N GLU A 561 29.87 27.22 -6.12
CA GLU A 561 30.42 27.81 -4.90
C GLU A 561 31.01 26.70 -4.02
N PRO A 562 32.17 26.89 -3.42
CA PRO A 562 32.78 25.90 -2.56
C PRO A 562 31.97 25.74 -1.27
N PHE A 563 31.47 24.53 -1.00
CA PHE A 563 30.82 24.19 0.24
C PHE A 563 31.84 24.22 1.39
N ASP A 564 31.73 25.24 2.24
CA ASP A 564 32.39 25.27 3.56
C ASP A 564 31.77 24.21 4.46
N GLY A 565 32.56 23.20 4.83
CA GLY A 565 32.12 22.03 5.62
C GLY A 565 31.68 22.35 7.06
N SER A 566 31.53 23.64 7.43
CA SER A 566 31.10 24.09 8.77
C SER A 566 29.60 24.39 8.91
N VAL A 567 28.82 24.37 7.79
CA VAL A 567 27.37 24.55 7.88
C VAL A 567 26.69 23.21 7.98
N PHE A 568 26.51 22.71 9.19
CA PHE A 568 25.46 21.73 9.49
C PHE A 568 24.15 22.22 8.88
N PRO A 569 23.39 21.40 8.21
CA PRO A 569 21.96 21.59 8.16
C PRO A 569 21.48 21.28 9.61
N ALA A 570 21.65 22.23 10.51
CA ALA A 570 20.80 22.34 11.69
C ALA A 570 19.41 22.06 11.14
N MET A 571 18.67 21.19 11.82
CA MET A 571 17.26 20.87 11.54
C MET A 571 16.60 22.09 10.88
N ARG A 572 16.62 22.15 9.55
CA ARG A 572 15.71 23.06 8.88
C ARG A 572 14.37 22.54 9.31
N LYS A 573 13.67 23.33 10.11
CA LYS A 573 12.24 23.13 10.35
C LYS A 573 11.67 22.57 9.07
N PRO A 574 10.94 21.46 9.10
CA PRO A 574 10.40 20.87 7.90
C PRO A 574 9.84 22.04 7.09
N VAL A 575 10.30 22.18 5.83
CA VAL A 575 9.72 23.16 4.94
C VAL A 575 8.31 22.65 4.78
N VAL A 576 7.42 23.22 5.55
CA VAL A 576 6.01 23.12 5.34
C VAL A 576 5.86 23.60 3.90
N VAL A 577 5.50 22.71 2.99
CA VAL A 577 5.03 23.11 1.69
C VAL A 577 3.66 23.73 1.98
N GLY A 578 3.77 24.91 2.59
CA GLY A 578 2.64 25.73 2.95
C GLY A 578 2.10 26.31 1.67
N GLY A 579 0.80 26.18 1.50
CA GLY A 579 0.04 26.73 0.40
C GLY A 579 0.13 28.24 0.19
N ASN A 580 1.12 28.93 0.74
CA ASN A 580 1.29 30.39 0.60
C ASN A 580 2.47 30.83 -0.29
N GLN A 581 3.37 29.94 -0.74
CA GLN A 581 4.43 30.36 -1.67
C GLN A 581 4.09 30.07 -3.15
N VAL A 582 3.18 29.15 -3.45
CA VAL A 582 2.66 28.96 -4.81
C VAL A 582 1.69 30.11 -5.19
N ALA A 583 1.06 30.76 -4.23
CA ALA A 583 0.23 31.95 -4.48
C ALA A 583 1.02 33.24 -4.75
N ALA A 584 2.34 33.29 -4.46
CA ALA A 584 3.14 34.52 -4.64
C ALA A 584 3.86 34.60 -5.99
N GLN A 585 4.05 33.50 -6.72
CA GLN A 585 4.67 33.51 -8.07
C GLN A 585 3.65 33.53 -9.22
N ALA A 586 2.36 33.27 -8.92
CA ALA A 586 1.26 33.45 -9.93
C ALA A 586 0.70 34.87 -9.99
N LYS A 587 1.34 35.86 -9.39
CA LYS A 587 0.98 37.29 -9.48
C LYS A 587 1.73 38.05 -10.58
N GLY A 588 2.05 37.38 -11.67
CA GLY A 588 2.51 37.99 -12.89
C GLY A 588 1.49 37.73 -14.00
N GLU A 589 0.69 38.77 -14.30
CA GLU A 589 -0.17 38.93 -15.47
C GLU A 589 -1.46 38.09 -15.55
N GLY A 590 -2.59 38.71 -15.29
CA GLY A 590 -3.92 38.25 -15.71
C GLY A 590 -4.85 37.67 -14.65
N ALA A 591 -4.95 38.26 -13.46
CA ALA A 591 -6.04 37.94 -12.52
C ALA A 591 -7.36 38.58 -13.02
N GLY A 592 -7.93 38.00 -14.06
CA GLY A 592 -9.36 38.10 -14.33
C GLY A 592 -10.07 37.07 -13.44
N SER A 593 -10.83 37.53 -12.44
CA SER A 593 -11.75 36.70 -11.68
C SER A 593 -12.87 36.21 -12.60
N SER A 594 -12.61 35.13 -13.38
CA SER A 594 -13.71 34.44 -14.04
C SER A 594 -14.26 33.41 -13.05
N SER A 595 -15.43 33.63 -12.54
CA SER A 595 -16.30 32.65 -11.88
C SER A 595 -16.63 31.54 -12.90
N GLN A 596 -15.66 30.66 -13.21
CA GLN A 596 -15.96 29.52 -14.08
C GLN A 596 -16.74 28.51 -13.25
N THR A 597 -17.94 28.20 -13.67
CA THR A 597 -18.77 27.13 -13.13
C THR A 597 -17.96 25.84 -13.07
N PRO A 598 -17.94 25.13 -11.93
CA PRO A 598 -17.22 23.86 -11.81
C PRO A 598 -17.68 22.89 -12.89
N ILE A 599 -16.72 22.27 -13.59
CA ILE A 599 -17.00 21.26 -14.62
C ILE A 599 -17.17 19.91 -13.91
N TYR A 600 -18.39 19.39 -13.90
CA TYR A 600 -18.72 18.08 -13.34
C TYR A 600 -19.96 17.47 -14.05
N PRO A 601 -20.00 16.18 -14.39
CA PRO A 601 -18.89 15.24 -14.32
C PRO A 601 -17.78 15.54 -15.34
N ALA A 602 -16.55 15.11 -15.08
CA ALA A 602 -15.39 15.46 -15.89
C ALA A 602 -14.30 14.39 -15.95
N LEU A 603 -13.52 14.43 -17.02
CA LEU A 603 -12.27 13.68 -17.14
C LEU A 603 -11.11 14.67 -17.34
N SER A 604 -10.12 14.60 -16.46
CA SER A 604 -8.91 15.41 -16.53
C SER A 604 -7.70 14.54 -16.85
N TYR A 605 -6.77 14.99 -17.70
CA TYR A 605 -5.56 14.22 -18.03
C TYR A 605 -4.39 15.12 -18.44
N SER A 606 -3.17 14.58 -18.26
CA SER A 606 -1.93 15.26 -18.67
C SER A 606 -1.86 15.40 -20.20
N ASP A 607 -1.58 16.61 -20.69
CA ASP A 607 -1.37 16.92 -22.10
C ASP A 607 -0.06 17.69 -22.29
N MET A 608 0.38 17.89 -23.52
CA MET A 608 1.62 18.63 -23.86
C MET A 608 1.59 20.09 -23.38
N GLN A 609 0.40 20.66 -23.21
CA GLN A 609 0.17 22.05 -22.80
C GLN A 609 -0.24 22.18 -21.32
N GLY A 610 -0.15 21.11 -20.54
CA GLY A 610 -0.59 21.06 -19.14
C GLY A 610 -1.74 20.09 -18.92
N VAL A 611 -2.65 20.41 -17.99
CA VAL A 611 -3.81 19.57 -17.66
C VAL A 611 -4.99 19.94 -18.54
N LYS A 612 -5.53 18.95 -19.26
CA LYS A 612 -6.74 19.11 -20.07
C LYS A 612 -7.93 18.57 -19.29
N VAL A 613 -8.98 19.38 -19.18
CA VAL A 613 -10.25 19.01 -18.55
C VAL A 613 -11.34 18.87 -19.62
N ARG A 614 -11.96 17.70 -19.68
CA ARG A 614 -13.05 17.37 -20.60
C ARG A 614 -14.34 17.17 -19.81
N PRO A 615 -15.40 17.96 -20.06
CA PRO A 615 -16.72 17.68 -19.50
C PRO A 615 -17.26 16.36 -20.04
N LEU A 616 -17.94 15.59 -19.18
CA LEU A 616 -18.64 14.38 -19.55
C LEU A 616 -20.15 14.66 -19.68
N PRO A 617 -20.83 14.08 -20.67
CA PRO A 617 -22.28 14.23 -20.81
C PRO A 617 -23.01 13.60 -19.63
N VAL A 618 -24.01 14.28 -19.12
CA VAL A 618 -24.96 13.75 -18.13
C VAL A 618 -25.98 12.86 -18.86
N LEU A 619 -26.03 11.59 -18.53
CA LEU A 619 -26.94 10.63 -19.18
C LEU A 619 -28.37 10.70 -18.65
N ALA A 620 -28.52 10.97 -17.35
CA ALA A 620 -29.82 11.08 -16.71
C ALA A 620 -29.71 11.94 -15.48
N THR A 621 -30.66 12.84 -15.30
CA THR A 621 -30.83 13.66 -14.11
C THR A 621 -31.83 13.00 -13.19
N LYS A 622 -31.51 12.97 -11.92
CA LYS A 622 -32.38 12.49 -10.87
C LYS A 622 -32.66 13.64 -9.91
N GLU A 623 -33.94 14.02 -9.81
CA GLU A 623 -34.41 14.97 -8.83
C GLU A 623 -34.71 14.26 -7.51
N ILE A 624 -34.22 14.80 -6.39
CA ILE A 624 -34.46 14.29 -5.03
C ILE A 624 -35.08 15.43 -4.21
N GLU A 625 -36.18 15.12 -3.58
CA GLU A 625 -36.79 15.99 -2.60
C GLU A 625 -36.02 15.89 -1.29
N VAL A 626 -35.52 17.02 -0.81
CA VAL A 626 -34.73 17.07 0.43
C VAL A 626 -35.50 17.87 1.49
N GLU A 627 -35.80 17.23 2.60
CA GLU A 627 -36.32 17.83 3.82
C GLU A 627 -35.19 17.90 4.85
N HIS A 628 -35.25 18.84 5.79
CA HIS A 628 -34.32 18.88 6.90
C HIS A 628 -35.04 19.06 8.25
N TRP A 629 -34.41 18.47 9.30
CA TRP A 629 -34.90 18.59 10.69
C TRP A 629 -33.78 19.06 11.61
N GLU A 630 -34.13 19.91 12.60
CA GLU A 630 -33.14 20.31 13.63
C GLU A 630 -32.77 19.18 14.59
N GLY A 631 -33.62 18.17 14.73
CA GLY A 631 -33.43 17.01 15.59
C GLY A 631 -33.73 15.69 14.90
N GLU A 632 -34.12 14.69 15.69
CA GLU A 632 -34.48 13.34 15.21
C GLU A 632 -35.81 12.83 15.83
N ALA A 633 -36.48 13.62 16.65
CA ALA A 633 -37.65 13.19 17.42
C ALA A 633 -38.81 12.68 16.54
N GLY A 634 -38.91 13.15 15.29
CA GLY A 634 -39.94 12.72 14.34
C GLY A 634 -39.66 11.40 13.63
N LEU A 635 -38.44 10.79 13.74
CA LEU A 635 -38.01 9.67 12.92
C LEU A 635 -38.95 8.46 12.98
N VAL A 636 -39.35 8.04 14.18
CA VAL A 636 -40.24 6.87 14.37
C VAL A 636 -41.61 7.11 13.74
N ALA A 637 -42.22 8.26 14.02
CA ALA A 637 -43.55 8.59 13.55
C ALA A 637 -43.59 8.72 12.01
N ASP A 638 -42.58 9.37 11.44
CA ASP A 638 -42.51 9.56 9.99
C ASP A 638 -42.24 8.24 9.26
N LEU A 639 -41.39 7.36 9.80
CA LEU A 639 -41.19 6.00 9.28
C LEU A 639 -42.47 5.16 9.37
N GLN A 640 -43.22 5.23 10.46
CA GLN A 640 -44.54 4.57 10.59
C GLN A 640 -45.50 4.99 9.50
N THR A 641 -45.60 6.29 9.26
CA THR A 641 -46.49 6.86 8.25
C THR A 641 -46.03 6.47 6.84
N ARG A 642 -44.75 6.71 6.51
CA ARG A 642 -44.25 6.48 5.12
C ARG A 642 -44.14 5.04 4.73
N LEU A 643 -43.92 4.13 5.69
CA LEU A 643 -43.82 2.67 5.44
C LEU A 643 -45.12 1.91 5.76
N GLU A 644 -46.23 2.59 5.98
CA GLU A 644 -47.55 1.95 6.25
C GLU A 644 -47.90 0.94 5.15
N ASN A 645 -47.69 1.33 3.90
CA ASN A 645 -48.01 0.49 2.74
C ASN A 645 -46.80 -0.36 2.27
N GLY A 646 -45.73 -0.42 3.06
CA GLY A 646 -44.47 -1.06 2.73
C GLY A 646 -43.42 -0.05 2.25
N GLY A 647 -42.27 -0.54 1.83
CA GLY A 647 -41.10 0.23 1.40
C GLY A 647 -39.84 -0.07 2.18
N CYS A 648 -38.71 0.31 1.65
CA CYS A 648 -37.39 0.07 2.26
C CYS A 648 -36.69 1.40 2.58
N ALA A 649 -36.49 1.65 3.86
CA ALA A 649 -35.80 2.85 4.36
C ALA A 649 -34.34 2.57 4.72
N LEU A 650 -33.49 3.58 4.46
CA LEU A 650 -32.11 3.62 4.94
C LEU A 650 -31.99 4.76 5.96
N VAL A 651 -31.48 4.44 7.16
CA VAL A 651 -31.22 5.42 8.22
C VAL A 651 -29.71 5.44 8.48
N LEU A 652 -29.04 6.50 8.05
CA LEU A 652 -27.59 6.65 8.17
C LEU A 652 -27.22 7.57 9.33
N ARG A 653 -26.42 7.02 10.24
CA ARG A 653 -25.91 7.72 11.41
C ARG A 653 -24.40 7.93 11.28
N ASN A 654 -23.89 9.05 11.79
CA ASN A 654 -22.46 9.35 11.70
C ASN A 654 -21.61 8.58 12.70
N THR A 655 -22.19 8.06 13.78
CA THR A 655 -21.46 7.25 14.78
C THR A 655 -22.13 5.91 15.04
N VAL A 656 -21.32 4.90 15.37
CA VAL A 656 -21.82 3.55 15.73
C VAL A 656 -22.77 3.62 16.94
N ALA A 657 -22.45 4.42 17.96
CA ALA A 657 -23.28 4.56 19.15
C ALA A 657 -24.68 5.13 18.82
N ASN A 658 -24.75 6.12 17.91
CA ASN A 658 -26.05 6.65 17.46
C ASN A 658 -26.80 5.59 16.63
N ALA A 659 -26.10 4.83 15.78
CA ALA A 659 -26.71 3.76 14.99
C ALA A 659 -27.29 2.66 15.88
N GLN A 660 -26.57 2.21 16.91
CA GLN A 660 -27.01 1.22 17.87
C GLN A 660 -28.27 1.70 18.64
N ARG A 661 -28.25 2.94 19.17
CA ARG A 661 -29.43 3.51 19.84
C ARG A 661 -30.65 3.62 18.92
N THR A 662 -30.43 4.09 17.69
CA THR A 662 -31.50 4.20 16.70
C THR A 662 -32.08 2.82 16.36
N TYR A 663 -31.20 1.81 16.19
CA TYR A 663 -31.63 0.45 15.96
C TYR A 663 -32.52 -0.09 17.10
N GLU A 664 -32.12 0.07 18.35
CA GLU A 664 -32.91 -0.39 19.51
C GLU A 664 -34.28 0.30 19.56
N THR A 665 -34.31 1.62 19.33
CA THR A 665 -35.56 2.38 19.28
C THR A 665 -36.51 1.89 18.16
N LEU A 666 -35.98 1.71 16.96
CA LEU A 666 -36.75 1.28 15.81
C LEU A 666 -37.17 -0.18 15.91
N ARG A 667 -36.29 -1.05 16.45
CA ARG A 667 -36.60 -2.47 16.66
C ARG A 667 -37.76 -2.67 17.64
N ALA A 668 -37.86 -1.85 18.68
CA ALA A 668 -38.98 -1.88 19.61
C ALA A 668 -40.33 -1.62 18.95
N VAL A 669 -40.35 -0.88 17.82
CA VAL A 669 -41.58 -0.49 17.08
C VAL A 669 -41.82 -1.37 15.86
N PHE A 670 -40.79 -1.69 15.09
CA PHE A 670 -40.88 -2.38 13.80
C PHE A 670 -40.43 -3.84 13.83
N GLY A 671 -39.94 -4.33 14.97
CA GLY A 671 -39.54 -5.73 15.18
C GLY A 671 -38.42 -6.18 14.22
N GLU A 672 -38.68 -7.32 13.58
CA GLU A 672 -37.68 -7.97 12.69
C GLU A 672 -37.47 -7.25 11.34
N ASP A 673 -38.26 -6.24 11.01
CA ASP A 673 -38.08 -5.42 9.81
C ASP A 673 -36.85 -4.50 9.90
N VAL A 674 -36.22 -4.38 11.10
CA VAL A 674 -35.06 -3.50 11.36
C VAL A 674 -33.77 -4.31 11.41
N ARG A 675 -32.76 -3.88 10.66
CA ARG A 675 -31.41 -4.44 10.74
C ARG A 675 -30.34 -3.37 10.89
N LEU A 676 -29.31 -3.68 11.69
CA LEU A 676 -28.20 -2.78 11.98
C LEU A 676 -26.93 -3.22 11.21
N VAL A 677 -26.20 -2.24 10.62
CA VAL A 677 -24.96 -2.49 9.86
C VAL A 677 -23.91 -1.41 10.18
N HIS A 678 -22.77 -1.80 10.76
CA HIS A 678 -21.67 -0.89 11.06
C HIS A 678 -20.31 -1.61 11.17
N SER A 679 -19.23 -0.88 11.43
CA SER A 679 -17.87 -1.40 11.45
C SER A 679 -17.51 -2.30 12.64
N ARG A 680 -18.31 -2.30 13.74
CA ARG A 680 -18.01 -3.04 14.96
C ARG A 680 -18.71 -4.41 15.04
N PHE A 681 -18.99 -5.02 13.92
CA PHE A 681 -19.31 -6.44 13.82
C PHE A 681 -18.04 -7.25 13.62
N THR A 682 -18.06 -8.54 14.01
CA THR A 682 -16.98 -9.47 13.61
C THR A 682 -16.85 -9.51 12.10
N GLN A 683 -15.71 -9.95 11.61
CA GLN A 683 -15.50 -10.06 10.17
C GLN A 683 -16.55 -10.97 9.51
N GLN A 684 -16.95 -12.06 10.17
CA GLN A 684 -18.00 -12.95 9.66
C GLN A 684 -19.35 -12.23 9.54
N ASP A 685 -19.79 -11.59 10.64
CA ASP A 685 -21.11 -10.94 10.64
C ASP A 685 -21.15 -9.73 9.71
N ARG A 686 -20.01 -9.04 9.51
CA ARG A 686 -19.90 -7.98 8.48
C ARG A 686 -20.06 -8.53 7.08
N GLN A 687 -19.38 -9.63 6.75
CA GLN A 687 -19.53 -10.28 5.47
C GLN A 687 -20.97 -10.74 5.23
N ASP A 688 -21.59 -11.37 6.23
CA ASP A 688 -22.97 -11.83 6.17
C ASP A 688 -23.94 -10.64 5.99
N ASN A 689 -23.69 -9.49 6.63
CA ASN A 689 -24.43 -8.26 6.45
C ASN A 689 -24.28 -7.68 5.04
N ASP A 690 -23.06 -7.63 4.49
CA ASP A 690 -22.80 -7.14 3.14
C ASP A 690 -23.47 -8.04 2.07
N GLU A 691 -23.33 -9.36 2.21
CA GLU A 691 -24.00 -10.33 1.35
C GLU A 691 -25.53 -10.20 1.42
N TRP A 692 -26.08 -10.00 2.64
CA TRP A 692 -27.51 -9.78 2.84
C TRP A 692 -27.99 -8.48 2.20
N LEU A 693 -27.25 -7.37 2.36
CA LEU A 693 -27.58 -6.08 1.75
C LEU A 693 -27.65 -6.19 0.22
N VAL A 694 -26.65 -6.79 -0.40
CA VAL A 694 -26.62 -6.95 -1.87
C VAL A 694 -27.72 -7.89 -2.36
N ARG A 695 -27.95 -9.02 -1.66
CA ARG A 695 -29.01 -9.98 -2.01
C ARG A 695 -30.41 -9.39 -1.85
N THR A 696 -30.60 -8.48 -0.88
CA THR A 696 -31.91 -7.91 -0.53
C THR A 696 -32.22 -6.64 -1.31
N PHE A 697 -31.25 -5.73 -1.43
CA PHE A 697 -31.45 -4.40 -2.01
C PHE A 697 -30.70 -4.17 -3.33
N GLY A 698 -30.05 -5.19 -3.88
CA GLY A 698 -29.32 -5.11 -5.14
C GLY A 698 -30.22 -4.93 -6.38
N LYS A 699 -29.64 -5.17 -7.55
CA LYS A 699 -30.33 -4.99 -8.85
C LYS A 699 -31.62 -5.82 -8.93
N PRO A 700 -32.66 -5.29 -9.58
CA PRO A 700 -33.89 -6.06 -9.91
C PRO A 700 -33.54 -7.35 -10.66
N GLY A 701 -34.30 -8.40 -10.39
CA GLY A 701 -34.06 -9.73 -10.96
C GLY A 701 -32.98 -10.55 -10.26
N LYS A 702 -32.07 -9.91 -9.52
CA LYS A 702 -31.03 -10.57 -8.71
C LYS A 702 -31.25 -10.41 -7.19
N SER A 703 -32.20 -9.58 -6.77
CA SER A 703 -32.50 -9.29 -5.37
C SER A 703 -33.89 -9.79 -4.95
N ARG A 704 -34.03 -10.21 -3.67
CA ARG A 704 -35.29 -10.61 -3.04
C ARG A 704 -35.72 -9.54 -2.06
N ARG A 705 -36.26 -8.42 -2.58
CA ARG A 705 -36.66 -7.26 -1.79
C ARG A 705 -37.89 -7.58 -0.92
N PRO A 706 -37.86 -7.31 0.40
CA PRO A 706 -39.03 -7.49 1.26
C PRO A 706 -40.06 -6.41 1.05
N LYS A 707 -41.29 -6.67 1.51
CA LYS A 707 -42.37 -5.68 1.46
C LYS A 707 -42.04 -4.44 2.31
N ARG A 708 -41.40 -4.62 3.48
CA ARG A 708 -40.93 -3.55 4.37
C ARG A 708 -39.59 -3.95 4.95
N ALA A 709 -38.66 -2.95 5.02
CA ALA A 709 -37.41 -3.09 5.73
C ALA A 709 -36.86 -1.73 6.13
N ILE A 710 -36.16 -1.67 7.26
CA ILE A 710 -35.39 -0.51 7.71
C ILE A 710 -33.97 -0.95 7.99
N VAL A 711 -33.02 -0.36 7.27
CA VAL A 711 -31.58 -0.57 7.52
C VAL A 711 -31.04 0.63 8.26
N VAL A 712 -30.56 0.41 9.47
CA VAL A 712 -29.81 1.41 10.23
C VAL A 712 -28.33 1.17 10.01
N GLY A 713 -27.58 2.17 9.56
CA GLY A 713 -26.16 1.96 9.25
C GLY A 713 -25.29 3.18 9.53
N THR A 714 -24.00 2.99 9.32
CA THR A 714 -22.99 4.05 9.34
C THR A 714 -22.29 4.14 7.98
N GLN A 715 -21.11 4.76 7.90
CA GLN A 715 -20.32 4.94 6.68
C GLN A 715 -20.08 3.63 5.88
N VAL A 716 -20.16 2.47 6.50
CA VAL A 716 -20.00 1.18 5.81
C VAL A 716 -21.05 0.93 4.73
N VAL A 717 -22.23 1.56 4.84
CA VAL A 717 -23.31 1.45 3.84
C VAL A 717 -23.19 2.51 2.74
N GLU A 718 -22.39 3.57 2.95
CA GLU A 718 -22.16 4.63 1.98
C GLU A 718 -21.30 4.17 0.80
N GLN A 719 -20.33 3.29 1.05
CA GLN A 719 -19.31 2.94 0.07
C GLN A 719 -19.55 1.55 -0.54
N SER A 720 -19.27 1.42 -1.81
CA SER A 720 -18.99 0.16 -2.54
C SER A 720 -20.10 -0.85 -2.74
N LEU A 721 -21.25 -0.72 -2.09
CA LEU A 721 -22.37 -1.62 -2.28
C LEU A 721 -23.33 -1.09 -3.37
N ASP A 722 -23.77 -1.98 -4.26
CA ASP A 722 -24.78 -1.63 -5.28
C ASP A 722 -26.18 -1.94 -4.75
N ILE A 723 -26.67 -1.05 -3.86
CA ILE A 723 -27.93 -1.18 -3.12
C ILE A 723 -28.87 0.01 -3.39
N ASP A 724 -30.15 -0.23 -3.25
CA ASP A 724 -31.23 0.66 -3.62
C ASP A 724 -32.34 0.70 -2.53
N PHE A 725 -32.63 1.89 -2.03
CA PHE A 725 -33.68 2.18 -1.05
C PHE A 725 -34.74 3.11 -1.60
N ASP A 726 -35.90 3.18 -0.94
CA ASP A 726 -37.00 4.03 -1.36
C ASP A 726 -36.94 5.41 -0.70
N ILE A 727 -36.41 5.49 0.51
CA ILE A 727 -36.25 6.72 1.28
C ILE A 727 -34.97 6.69 2.11
N LEU A 728 -34.36 7.86 2.34
CA LEU A 728 -33.16 8.04 3.13
C LEU A 728 -33.43 9.02 4.28
N TYR A 729 -33.03 8.61 5.48
CA TYR A 729 -32.83 9.50 6.63
C TYR A 729 -31.33 9.53 6.93
N SER A 730 -30.74 10.69 7.01
CA SER A 730 -29.31 10.85 7.19
C SER A 730 -28.99 11.88 8.24
N ASP A 731 -28.07 11.58 9.17
CA ASP A 731 -27.40 12.65 9.91
C ASP A 731 -26.74 13.61 8.92
N LEU A 732 -26.66 14.89 9.28
CA LEU A 732 -25.92 15.88 8.54
C LEU A 732 -24.45 15.42 8.35
N ALA A 733 -23.95 15.49 7.13
CA ALA A 733 -22.60 15.09 6.73
C ALA A 733 -21.99 16.14 5.78
N PRO A 734 -20.70 16.10 5.48
CA PRO A 734 -20.11 16.87 4.39
C PRO A 734 -20.91 16.73 3.10
N ILE A 735 -20.99 17.81 2.33
CA ILE A 735 -21.92 17.90 1.16
C ILE A 735 -21.67 16.81 0.12
N ASP A 736 -20.44 16.43 -0.12
CA ASP A 736 -20.04 15.37 -1.01
C ASP A 736 -20.57 13.99 -0.55
N LEU A 737 -20.51 13.70 0.76
CA LEU A 737 -21.08 12.49 1.36
C LEU A 737 -22.62 12.54 1.34
N VAL A 738 -23.24 13.72 1.51
CA VAL A 738 -24.70 13.86 1.36
C VAL A 738 -25.13 13.39 -0.03
N PHE A 739 -24.47 13.83 -1.09
CA PHE A 739 -24.76 13.36 -2.45
C PHE A 739 -24.51 11.87 -2.65
N GLN A 740 -23.45 11.33 -2.06
CA GLN A 740 -23.17 9.89 -2.13
C GLN A 740 -24.26 9.05 -1.44
N ARG A 741 -24.77 9.52 -0.28
CA ARG A 741 -25.88 8.91 0.46
C ARG A 741 -27.17 8.97 -0.36
N MET A 742 -27.49 10.13 -0.94
CA MET A 742 -28.62 10.31 -1.87
C MET A 742 -28.52 9.40 -3.09
N GLY A 743 -27.33 9.07 -3.53
CA GLY A 743 -27.08 8.09 -4.60
C GLY A 743 -27.57 6.67 -4.28
N ARG A 744 -27.98 6.36 -3.03
CA ARG A 744 -28.57 5.10 -2.61
C ARG A 744 -30.09 5.07 -2.71
N VAL A 745 -30.74 6.22 -2.91
CA VAL A 745 -32.19 6.32 -3.04
C VAL A 745 -32.56 6.20 -4.50
N HIS A 746 -33.52 5.34 -4.85
CA HIS A 746 -33.97 5.09 -6.22
C HIS A 746 -32.82 4.89 -7.21
N ARG A 747 -31.82 4.11 -6.78
CA ARG A 747 -30.63 3.83 -7.57
C ARG A 747 -30.91 2.96 -8.80
N HIS A 748 -31.83 2.01 -8.64
CA HIS A 748 -32.27 1.16 -9.74
C HIS A 748 -33.71 1.47 -10.14
N GLN A 749 -33.99 1.39 -11.45
CA GLN A 749 -35.34 1.44 -11.93
C GLN A 749 -36.12 0.22 -11.43
N ARG A 750 -37.30 0.44 -10.85
CA ARG A 750 -38.21 -0.58 -10.35
C ARG A 750 -39.63 -0.28 -10.81
N ASP A 751 -40.32 -1.28 -11.27
CA ASP A 751 -41.66 -1.16 -11.87
C ASP A 751 -42.74 -0.72 -10.88
N ALA A 752 -42.56 -1.02 -9.59
CA ALA A 752 -43.48 -0.61 -8.53
C ALA A 752 -42.73 -0.26 -7.22
N ARG A 753 -42.97 0.95 -6.72
CA ARG A 753 -42.63 1.36 -5.37
C ARG A 753 -43.92 1.72 -4.63
N PRO A 754 -44.02 1.52 -3.29
CA PRO A 754 -45.15 1.96 -2.52
C PRO A 754 -45.42 3.45 -2.71
N HIS A 755 -46.69 3.85 -2.83
CA HIS A 755 -47.10 5.23 -3.17
C HIS A 755 -46.46 6.30 -2.27
N LEU A 756 -46.36 6.05 -0.96
CA LEU A 756 -45.82 7.03 0.00
C LEU A 756 -44.27 7.22 -0.12
N VAL A 757 -43.59 6.34 -0.84
CA VAL A 757 -42.14 6.39 -1.11
C VAL A 757 -41.81 6.27 -2.61
N ALA A 758 -42.78 6.57 -3.47
CA ALA A 758 -42.68 6.51 -4.93
C ALA A 758 -41.78 7.63 -5.50
N GLN A 759 -41.64 8.74 -4.78
CA GLN A 759 -40.73 9.81 -5.12
C GLN A 759 -39.44 9.71 -4.30
N PRO A 760 -38.27 9.95 -4.92
CA PRO A 760 -37.01 9.87 -4.20
C PRO A 760 -36.89 11.00 -3.18
N ARG A 761 -36.68 10.66 -1.91
CA ARG A 761 -36.66 11.62 -0.81
C ARG A 761 -35.48 11.35 0.14
N CYS A 762 -34.90 12.44 0.62
CA CYS A 762 -33.86 12.44 1.63
C CYS A 762 -34.23 13.38 2.78
N ILE A 763 -34.23 12.90 4.01
CA ILE A 763 -34.41 13.67 5.22
C ILE A 763 -33.05 13.84 5.90
N LEU A 764 -32.59 15.12 5.96
CA LEU A 764 -31.35 15.48 6.67
C LEU A 764 -31.68 15.84 8.11
N MET A 765 -31.22 15.04 9.05
CA MET A 765 -31.44 15.21 10.48
C MET A 765 -30.33 16.05 11.12
N ARG A 766 -30.64 16.76 12.18
CA ARG A 766 -29.73 17.58 12.99
C ARG A 766 -29.07 18.72 12.21
N VAL A 767 -29.83 19.35 11.31
CA VAL A 767 -29.38 20.55 10.60
C VAL A 767 -29.66 21.77 11.48
N PRO A 768 -28.63 22.59 11.80
CA PRO A 768 -28.82 23.82 12.59
C PRO A 768 -29.77 24.83 11.94
N SER A 769 -30.60 25.50 12.74
CA SER A 769 -31.55 26.49 12.27
C SER A 769 -30.86 27.84 11.95
N LYS A 770 -31.36 28.57 10.93
CA LYS A 770 -30.88 29.91 10.53
C LYS A 770 -30.92 30.93 11.65
N GLY A 771 -31.89 30.83 12.55
CA GLY A 771 -32.16 31.84 13.61
C GLY A 771 -31.25 31.77 14.84
N LYS A 772 -30.32 30.78 14.89
CA LYS A 772 -29.39 30.63 16.04
C LYS A 772 -28.12 31.43 15.80
N SER A 773 -27.77 32.32 16.74
CA SER A 773 -26.49 33.06 16.69
C SER A 773 -25.26 32.21 16.94
N ASN A 774 -25.40 31.06 17.60
CA ASN A 774 -24.33 30.11 17.83
C ASN A 774 -24.80 28.69 17.37
N PRO A 775 -24.80 28.44 16.06
CA PRO A 775 -25.23 27.15 15.54
C PRO A 775 -24.30 26.06 16.03
N GLN A 776 -24.86 24.97 16.54
CA GLN A 776 -24.10 23.80 17.00
C GLN A 776 -24.45 22.62 16.14
N VAL A 777 -23.44 21.93 15.67
CA VAL A 777 -23.59 20.60 15.06
C VAL A 777 -23.53 19.51 16.13
N ASP A 778 -24.12 18.36 15.84
CA ASP A 778 -24.06 17.20 16.75
C ASP A 778 -22.61 16.86 17.10
N LEU A 779 -22.32 16.68 18.40
CA LEU A 779 -20.97 16.37 18.88
C LEU A 779 -20.37 15.11 18.25
N GLY A 780 -21.22 14.08 18.05
CA GLY A 780 -20.80 12.84 17.38
C GLY A 780 -20.41 13.09 15.92
N SER A 781 -21.14 13.95 15.22
CA SER A 781 -20.85 14.33 13.84
C SER A 781 -19.60 15.22 13.76
N ALA A 782 -19.43 16.18 14.69
CA ALA A 782 -18.23 17.03 14.78
C ALA A 782 -16.95 16.26 15.18
N TYR A 783 -17.10 15.11 15.80
CA TYR A 783 -15.96 14.20 16.06
C TYR A 783 -15.48 13.51 14.78
N VAL A 784 -16.41 13.12 13.90
CA VAL A 784 -16.10 12.39 12.66
C VAL A 784 -15.68 13.33 11.52
N TYR A 785 -16.34 14.50 11.43
CA TYR A 785 -16.18 15.46 10.34
C TYR A 785 -15.80 16.85 10.87
N ASP A 786 -15.22 17.68 10.02
CA ASP A 786 -14.90 19.05 10.39
C ASP A 786 -16.18 19.90 10.57
N GLU A 787 -16.27 20.54 11.72
CA GLU A 787 -17.40 21.36 12.13
C GLU A 787 -17.69 22.52 11.15
N ASP A 788 -16.64 23.15 10.61
CA ASP A 788 -16.73 24.18 9.58
C ASP A 788 -17.43 23.68 8.30
N VAL A 789 -17.02 22.48 7.82
CA VAL A 789 -17.64 21.88 6.63
C VAL A 789 -19.10 21.52 6.86
N LEU A 790 -19.44 21.01 8.06
CA LEU A 790 -20.83 20.69 8.42
C LEU A 790 -21.72 21.95 8.49
N LEU A 791 -21.21 23.05 9.06
CA LEU A 791 -21.95 24.32 9.10
C LEU A 791 -22.15 24.90 7.69
N ARG A 792 -21.13 24.86 6.83
CA ARG A 792 -21.27 25.32 5.44
C ARG A 792 -22.21 24.41 4.63
N THR A 793 -22.19 23.11 4.89
CA THR A 793 -23.17 22.18 4.30
C THR A 793 -24.58 22.53 4.76
N SER A 794 -24.77 22.83 6.05
CA SER A 794 -26.07 23.31 6.57
C SER A 794 -26.53 24.59 5.89
N ALA A 795 -25.63 25.56 5.75
CA ALA A 795 -25.94 26.81 5.05
C ALA A 795 -26.40 26.58 3.60
N TYR A 796 -25.72 25.65 2.89
CA TYR A 796 -26.11 25.27 1.52
C TYR A 796 -27.50 24.60 1.47
N VAL A 797 -27.81 23.71 2.40
CA VAL A 797 -29.14 23.07 2.52
C VAL A 797 -30.23 24.14 2.73
N LEU A 798 -30.00 25.04 3.68
CA LEU A 798 -30.94 26.10 4.05
C LEU A 798 -31.10 27.14 2.92
N ASP A 799 -30.07 27.45 2.16
CA ASP A 799 -30.14 28.37 1.01
C ASP A 799 -30.96 27.75 -0.14
N LYS A 800 -30.72 26.48 -0.44
CA LYS A 800 -31.43 25.76 -1.50
C LYS A 800 -32.92 25.59 -1.20
N GLU A 801 -33.25 25.26 0.05
CA GLU A 801 -34.66 25.24 0.51
C GLU A 801 -35.31 26.60 0.40
N GLY A 802 -34.64 27.69 0.84
CA GLY A 802 -35.13 29.05 0.77
C GLY A 802 -35.44 29.54 -0.66
N LYS A 803 -34.79 28.91 -1.65
CA LYS A 803 -35.05 29.14 -3.09
C LYS A 803 -36.11 28.22 -3.68
N GLY A 804 -36.57 27.21 -2.94
CA GLY A 804 -37.50 26.19 -3.43
C GLY A 804 -36.93 25.33 -4.55
N GLU A 805 -35.59 25.14 -4.60
CA GLU A 805 -34.92 24.41 -5.66
C GLU A 805 -34.84 22.91 -5.36
N ALA A 806 -35.19 22.06 -6.32
CA ALA A 806 -34.96 20.63 -6.25
C ALA A 806 -33.47 20.31 -6.30
N TRP A 807 -33.06 19.16 -5.69
CA TRP A 807 -31.70 18.65 -5.76
C TRP A 807 -31.56 17.72 -6.97
N ARG A 808 -30.68 18.11 -7.91
CA ARG A 808 -30.47 17.41 -9.16
C ARG A 808 -29.12 16.72 -9.17
N ILE A 809 -29.11 15.41 -9.34
CA ILE A 809 -27.93 14.58 -9.40
C ILE A 809 -27.78 14.07 -10.84
N PRO A 810 -26.62 14.31 -11.51
CA PRO A 810 -25.34 14.79 -11.00
C PRO A 810 -25.10 16.31 -11.06
N GLU A 811 -25.95 17.12 -11.66
CA GLU A 811 -25.71 18.51 -12.05
C GLU A 811 -25.32 19.41 -10.87
N ASP A 812 -25.94 19.22 -9.70
CA ASP A 812 -25.70 20.08 -8.54
C ASP A 812 -24.40 19.69 -7.78
N ILE A 813 -23.82 18.51 -8.02
CA ILE A 813 -22.69 18.02 -7.24
C ILE A 813 -21.49 18.97 -7.32
N GLY A 814 -21.07 19.30 -8.54
CA GLY A 814 -19.89 20.15 -8.76
C GLY A 814 -20.03 21.53 -8.10
N THR A 815 -21.18 22.17 -8.29
CA THR A 815 -21.47 23.50 -7.70
C THR A 815 -21.59 23.47 -6.19
N ALA A 816 -22.22 22.44 -5.63
CA ALA A 816 -22.38 22.31 -4.19
C ALA A 816 -21.04 22.04 -3.49
N VAL A 817 -20.23 21.11 -4.04
CA VAL A 817 -18.89 20.80 -3.52
C VAL A 817 -18.00 22.05 -3.58
N ALA A 818 -17.98 22.76 -4.70
CA ALA A 818 -17.23 24.01 -4.80
C ALA A 818 -17.73 25.05 -3.78
N ALA A 819 -19.03 25.27 -3.68
CA ALA A 819 -19.60 26.28 -2.77
C ALA A 819 -19.21 26.02 -1.31
N VAL A 820 -19.26 24.78 -0.85
CA VAL A 820 -18.95 24.42 0.54
C VAL A 820 -17.44 24.43 0.81
N TYR A 821 -16.63 23.80 -0.05
CA TYR A 821 -15.20 23.64 0.20
C TYR A 821 -14.34 24.84 -0.22
N GLU A 822 -14.79 25.64 -1.19
CA GLU A 822 -14.17 26.93 -1.56
C GLU A 822 -14.77 28.12 -0.75
N GLU A 823 -15.64 27.81 0.21
CA GLU A 823 -16.21 28.76 1.17
C GLU A 823 -17.03 29.90 0.53
N THR A 824 -17.63 29.63 -0.62
CA THR A 824 -18.42 30.60 -1.38
C THR A 824 -19.93 30.50 -1.12
N VAL A 825 -20.37 29.54 -0.33
CA VAL A 825 -21.77 29.36 0.07
C VAL A 825 -22.27 30.57 0.87
N ALA A 826 -23.47 31.07 0.57
CA ALA A 826 -24.13 32.10 1.36
C ALA A 826 -24.45 31.57 2.77
N THR A 827 -23.89 32.18 3.78
CA THR A 827 -24.06 31.77 5.18
C THR A 827 -24.93 32.82 5.91
N PRO A 828 -25.76 32.42 6.90
CA PRO A 828 -26.48 33.38 7.73
C PRO A 828 -25.53 34.32 8.47
N ASP A 829 -25.81 35.60 8.50
CA ASP A 829 -24.97 36.61 9.18
C ASP A 829 -24.72 36.28 10.65
N LEU A 830 -25.72 35.68 11.31
CA LEU A 830 -25.64 35.25 12.71
C LEU A 830 -24.61 34.18 12.97
N TRP A 831 -24.09 33.51 11.94
CA TRP A 831 -23.12 32.40 12.03
C TRP A 831 -21.65 32.86 11.90
N SER A 832 -21.40 34.11 11.56
CA SER A 832 -20.08 34.64 11.19
C SER A 832 -19.00 34.31 12.25
N GLU A 833 -19.28 34.62 13.54
CA GLU A 833 -18.33 34.35 14.64
C GLU A 833 -18.04 32.84 14.81
N THR A 834 -19.09 32.02 14.71
CA THR A 834 -18.94 30.56 14.82
C THR A 834 -18.12 30.00 13.65
N LEU A 835 -18.38 30.47 12.44
CA LEU A 835 -17.65 30.06 11.24
C LEU A 835 -16.17 30.47 11.29
N GLU A 836 -15.84 31.68 11.76
CA GLU A 836 -14.45 32.09 11.95
C GLU A 836 -13.71 31.19 12.96
N ARG A 837 -14.35 30.89 14.08
CA ARG A 837 -13.83 30.02 15.10
C ARG A 837 -13.61 28.60 14.58
N THR A 838 -14.58 28.00 13.89
CA THR A 838 -14.50 26.63 13.38
C THR A 838 -13.53 26.52 12.21
N LYS A 839 -13.43 27.54 11.36
CA LYS A 839 -12.42 27.64 10.31
C LYS A 839 -11.01 27.63 10.87
N LYS A 840 -10.73 28.48 11.87
CA LYS A 840 -9.43 28.50 12.53
C LYS A 840 -9.09 27.14 13.15
N LYS A 841 -10.03 26.50 13.85
CA LYS A 841 -9.87 25.16 14.42
C LYS A 841 -9.55 24.12 13.34
N LYS A 842 -10.20 24.19 12.16
CA LYS A 842 -9.94 23.32 11.01
C LYS A 842 -8.51 23.53 10.47
N GLU A 843 -8.09 24.79 10.33
CA GLU A 843 -6.75 25.15 9.86
C GLU A 843 -5.65 24.66 10.82
N ASP A 844 -5.81 24.89 12.13
CA ASP A 844 -4.88 24.43 13.18
C ASP A 844 -4.78 22.89 13.18
N LYS A 845 -5.91 22.20 13.08
CA LYS A 845 -5.97 20.74 12.99
C LYS A 845 -5.28 20.21 11.72
N ALA A 846 -5.51 20.87 10.58
CA ALA A 846 -4.88 20.49 9.32
C ALA A 846 -3.36 20.70 9.37
N LEU A 847 -2.87 21.77 10.00
CA LEU A 847 -1.45 22.02 10.21
C LEU A 847 -0.83 20.90 11.07
N SER A 848 -1.42 20.61 12.24
CA SER A 848 -0.95 19.57 13.14
C SER A 848 -0.90 18.20 12.44
N LYS A 849 -1.92 17.83 11.66
CA LYS A 849 -1.94 16.59 10.87
C LYS A 849 -0.84 16.57 9.81
N THR A 850 -0.58 17.67 9.15
CA THR A 850 0.50 17.80 8.15
C THR A 850 1.87 17.64 8.80
N GLU A 851 2.08 18.25 9.95
CA GLU A 851 3.33 18.11 10.74
C GLU A 851 3.51 16.68 11.24
N GLY A 852 2.43 16.06 11.76
CA GLY A 852 2.45 14.65 12.17
C GLY A 852 2.80 13.69 11.02
N ALA A 853 2.21 13.90 9.84
CA ALA A 853 2.53 13.10 8.67
C ALA A 853 4.01 13.26 8.23
N ALA A 854 4.59 14.46 8.37
CA ALA A 854 5.96 14.74 7.95
C ALA A 854 7.01 13.88 8.70
N ILE A 855 6.71 13.42 9.92
CA ILE A 855 7.59 12.55 10.71
C ILE A 855 7.83 11.21 9.98
N GLY A 856 6.78 10.59 9.46
CA GLY A 856 6.86 9.30 8.75
C GLY A 856 7.04 9.41 7.24
N LEU A 857 6.91 10.61 6.68
CA LEU A 857 6.91 10.79 5.23
C LEU A 857 8.31 10.60 4.64
N LEU A 858 8.45 9.69 3.68
CA LEU A 858 9.68 9.48 2.93
C LEU A 858 10.10 10.76 2.19
N ALA A 859 11.39 10.99 2.04
CA ALA A 859 11.92 12.12 1.28
C ALA A 859 11.34 12.17 -0.15
N SER A 860 11.28 13.37 -0.74
CA SER A 860 10.95 13.51 -2.16
C SER A 860 11.98 12.80 -3.02
N PRO A 861 11.58 12.27 -4.20
CA PRO A 861 12.57 11.86 -5.18
C PRO A 861 13.48 13.04 -5.52
N ALA A 862 14.77 12.78 -5.75
CA ALA A 862 15.75 13.82 -6.02
C ALA A 862 16.72 13.38 -7.11
N ASN A 863 17.20 14.36 -7.88
CA ASN A 863 18.22 14.20 -8.91
C ASN A 863 19.30 15.24 -8.69
N SER A 864 20.10 15.06 -7.65
CA SER A 864 21.19 15.96 -7.29
C SER A 864 22.41 15.17 -6.80
N ALA A 865 23.58 15.78 -6.91
CA ALA A 865 24.83 15.16 -6.51
C ALA A 865 24.89 14.78 -5.02
N THR A 866 24.11 15.43 -4.16
CA THR A 866 24.06 15.17 -2.72
C THR A 866 22.99 14.17 -2.31
N ALA A 867 22.08 13.78 -3.23
CA ALA A 867 20.99 12.87 -2.94
C ALA A 867 21.46 11.41 -2.93
N SER A 868 21.33 10.71 -1.82
CA SER A 868 21.64 9.29 -1.67
C SER A 868 20.59 8.60 -0.80
N LEU A 869 20.64 7.28 -0.72
CA LEU A 869 19.74 6.52 0.17
C LEU A 869 20.13 6.69 1.65
N ILE A 870 21.34 7.20 1.96
CA ILE A 870 21.79 7.46 3.33
C ILE A 870 20.78 8.36 4.04
N GLY A 871 20.34 7.96 5.21
CA GLY A 871 19.40 8.73 6.03
C GLY A 871 17.93 8.69 5.57
N TRP A 872 17.59 7.89 4.56
CA TRP A 872 16.23 7.82 4.03
C TRP A 872 15.16 7.48 5.07
N LEU A 873 15.46 6.56 6.00
CA LEU A 873 14.47 6.14 6.99
C LEU A 873 14.49 6.98 8.28
N GLY A 874 15.52 7.83 8.47
CA GLY A 874 15.68 8.60 9.69
C GLY A 874 16.00 7.72 10.91
N GLY A 875 16.61 8.29 11.95
CA GLY A 875 16.84 7.60 13.23
C GLY A 875 17.99 6.59 13.24
N ASP A 876 18.58 6.44 14.44
CA ASP A 876 19.79 5.61 14.67
C ASP A 876 19.48 4.27 15.35
N ASN A 877 18.21 3.92 15.59
CA ASN A 877 17.88 2.67 16.27
C ASN A 877 17.97 1.47 15.31
N PRO A 878 18.98 0.58 15.43
CA PRO A 878 19.19 -0.52 14.50
C PRO A 878 18.15 -1.64 14.62
N ASP A 879 17.47 -1.79 15.76
CA ASP A 879 16.66 -2.96 16.10
C ASP A 879 15.13 -2.71 16.05
N GLY A 880 14.69 -1.45 16.03
CA GLY A 880 13.25 -1.12 15.93
C GLY A 880 12.72 -1.40 14.51
N ASP A 881 11.79 -2.32 14.35
CA ASP A 881 11.02 -2.44 13.11
C ASP A 881 9.92 -1.36 13.11
N PRO A 882 9.94 -0.37 12.21
CA PRO A 882 8.85 0.61 12.13
C PRO A 882 7.49 -0.04 11.87
N ASP A 883 7.48 -1.20 11.21
CA ASP A 883 6.27 -2.01 11.00
C ASP A 883 5.79 -2.68 12.30
N GLU A 884 6.69 -2.91 13.28
CA GLU A 884 6.38 -3.48 14.60
C GLU A 884 6.10 -2.39 15.65
N MET A 885 6.68 -1.20 15.50
CA MET A 885 6.55 -0.14 16.49
C MET A 885 5.22 0.65 16.40
N GLY A 886 4.43 0.48 15.33
CA GLY A 886 3.10 1.13 15.21
C GLY A 886 3.10 2.66 15.26
N ILE A 887 4.27 3.30 15.28
CA ILE A 887 4.44 4.70 15.67
C ILE A 887 3.96 5.68 14.60
N VAL A 888 4.01 5.30 13.33
CA VAL A 888 3.53 6.16 12.23
C VAL A 888 2.89 5.31 11.14
N GLY A 889 1.57 5.29 11.09
CA GLY A 889 0.81 4.73 9.97
C GLY A 889 0.62 5.76 8.85
N VAL A 890 0.07 5.34 7.73
CA VAL A 890 -0.35 6.23 6.64
C VAL A 890 -1.75 6.82 6.85
N ARG A 891 -2.41 6.45 7.93
CA ARG A 891 -3.70 6.98 8.37
C ARG A 891 -3.55 7.65 9.73
N ASP A 892 -4.13 8.85 9.84
CA ASP A 892 -4.36 9.49 11.13
C ASP A 892 -5.68 8.97 11.68
N GLY A 893 -5.62 7.90 12.41
CA GLY A 893 -6.80 7.31 12.98
C GLY A 893 -6.49 6.53 14.23
N ASP A 894 -7.50 6.47 15.10
CA ASP A 894 -7.57 5.58 16.22
C ASP A 894 -7.28 4.15 15.72
N SER A 895 -6.03 3.72 15.82
CA SER A 895 -5.64 2.34 15.55
C SER A 895 -6.30 1.48 16.61
N GLY A 896 -7.49 1.01 16.32
CA GLY A 896 -8.22 0.14 17.25
C GLY A 896 -7.41 -1.12 17.53
N VAL A 897 -7.55 -1.65 18.74
CA VAL A 897 -6.99 -2.94 19.13
C VAL A 897 -7.77 -4.04 18.41
N GLU A 898 -7.13 -4.77 17.50
CA GLU A 898 -7.77 -5.94 16.86
C GLU A 898 -7.70 -7.15 17.81
N VAL A 899 -8.84 -7.76 18.08
CA VAL A 899 -8.96 -8.92 18.99
C VAL A 899 -9.79 -10.03 18.36
N LEU A 900 -9.44 -11.29 18.67
CA LEU A 900 -10.24 -12.45 18.33
C LEU A 900 -11.27 -12.69 19.45
N LEU A 901 -12.55 -12.63 19.13
CA LEU A 901 -13.59 -12.96 20.07
C LEU A 901 -13.69 -14.47 20.26
N VAL A 902 -13.64 -14.93 21.50
CA VAL A 902 -13.85 -16.32 21.89
C VAL A 902 -14.81 -16.37 23.09
N GLU A 903 -15.51 -17.48 23.28
CA GLU A 903 -16.40 -17.71 24.43
C GLU A 903 -15.61 -18.41 25.52
N GLN A 904 -15.65 -17.89 26.74
CA GLN A 904 -15.06 -18.53 27.93
C GLN A 904 -16.00 -19.64 28.43
N GLN A 905 -15.50 -20.87 28.51
CA GLN A 905 -16.24 -22.03 29.01
C GLN A 905 -15.43 -22.70 30.12
N GLY A 906 -15.68 -22.30 31.36
CA GLY A 906 -14.89 -22.76 32.51
C GLY A 906 -13.43 -22.30 32.37
N GLU A 907 -12.49 -23.25 32.41
CA GLU A 907 -11.06 -22.97 32.21
C GLU A 907 -10.64 -22.97 30.72
N GLY A 908 -11.54 -23.41 29.81
CA GLY A 908 -11.28 -23.47 28.35
C GLY A 908 -11.94 -22.34 27.59
N ILE A 909 -11.70 -22.31 26.29
CA ILE A 909 -12.32 -21.38 25.35
C ILE A 909 -12.97 -22.12 24.18
N ALA A 910 -13.97 -21.48 23.58
CA ALA A 910 -14.65 -21.98 22.41
C ALA A 910 -14.78 -20.89 21.33
N ALA A 911 -14.84 -21.28 20.06
CA ALA A 911 -15.14 -20.38 18.96
C ALA A 911 -16.60 -19.92 19.03
N ILE A 912 -16.85 -18.60 18.95
CA ILE A 912 -18.19 -18.02 19.03
C ILE A 912 -19.14 -18.58 17.96
N PRO A 913 -20.45 -18.72 18.26
CA PRO A 913 -21.46 -19.10 17.29
C PRO A 913 -21.60 -18.08 16.15
N THR A 914 -21.91 -18.56 14.95
CA THR A 914 -22.23 -17.74 13.77
C THR A 914 -23.44 -18.30 13.03
N ASP A 915 -24.04 -17.56 12.08
CA ASP A 915 -25.16 -18.10 11.29
C ASP A 915 -24.78 -19.36 10.50
N ARG A 916 -23.53 -19.45 10.07
CA ARG A 916 -23.00 -20.62 9.35
C ARG A 916 -22.62 -21.78 10.27
N HIS A 917 -22.34 -21.46 11.53
CA HIS A 917 -21.92 -22.41 12.56
C HIS A 917 -22.60 -22.05 13.89
N PRO A 918 -23.87 -22.44 14.10
CA PRO A 918 -24.67 -22.00 15.25
C PRO A 918 -24.20 -22.55 16.59
N GLU A 919 -23.36 -23.58 16.58
CA GLU A 919 -22.83 -24.18 17.81
C GLU A 919 -21.45 -23.61 18.18
N SER A 920 -21.21 -23.42 19.46
CA SER A 920 -19.87 -23.16 19.99
C SER A 920 -18.99 -24.38 19.73
N ARG A 921 -17.74 -24.17 19.37
CA ARG A 921 -16.78 -25.25 19.17
C ARG A 921 -15.58 -25.04 20.11
N GLU A 922 -15.39 -25.98 21.01
CA GLU A 922 -14.25 -26.01 21.93
C GLU A 922 -12.92 -25.97 21.15
N ILE A 923 -11.95 -25.26 21.70
CA ILE A 923 -10.64 -25.05 21.12
C ILE A 923 -9.63 -25.81 21.97
N ASP A 924 -8.94 -26.78 21.38
CA ASP A 924 -7.79 -27.39 22.01
C ASP A 924 -6.64 -26.38 22.06
N LEU A 925 -6.24 -26.00 23.28
CA LEU A 925 -5.21 -24.97 23.51
C LEU A 925 -3.80 -25.49 23.26
N GLN A 926 -3.60 -26.81 23.25
CA GLN A 926 -2.29 -27.44 23.07
C GLN A 926 -1.99 -27.78 21.61
N GLU A 927 -3.01 -27.93 20.79
CA GLU A 927 -2.87 -28.26 19.36
C GLU A 927 -3.10 -27.03 18.46
N LEU A 928 -2.47 -27.05 17.30
CA LEU A 928 -2.75 -26.05 16.28
C LEU A 928 -4.16 -26.26 15.71
N PRO A 929 -5.01 -25.23 15.66
CA PRO A 929 -6.36 -25.35 15.12
C PRO A 929 -6.37 -25.89 13.69
N SER A 930 -7.32 -26.78 13.39
CA SER A 930 -7.56 -27.26 12.03
C SER A 930 -7.84 -26.09 11.08
N GLY A 931 -7.63 -26.27 9.78
CA GLY A 931 -7.82 -25.20 8.79
C GLY A 931 -9.21 -24.53 8.88
N ALA A 932 -10.28 -25.31 9.11
CA ALA A 932 -11.64 -24.80 9.27
C ALA A 932 -11.84 -24.02 10.58
N LEU A 933 -11.29 -24.52 11.69
CA LEU A 933 -11.36 -23.82 12.99
C LEU A 933 -10.52 -22.55 12.98
N ARG A 934 -9.32 -22.60 12.42
CA ARG A 934 -8.46 -21.42 12.19
C ARG A 934 -9.19 -20.33 11.41
N GLU A 935 -9.84 -20.69 10.32
CA GLU A 935 -10.61 -19.72 9.51
C GLU A 935 -11.78 -19.14 10.33
N ARG A 936 -12.49 -19.95 11.09
CA ARG A 936 -13.58 -19.50 11.97
C ARG A 936 -13.06 -18.52 13.02
N LEU A 937 -11.92 -18.81 13.65
CA LEU A 937 -11.28 -17.91 14.62
C LEU A 937 -10.89 -16.57 13.96
N MET A 938 -10.22 -16.60 12.82
CA MET A 938 -9.87 -15.37 12.12
C MET A 938 -11.08 -14.55 11.69
N ARG A 939 -12.23 -15.20 11.45
CA ARG A 939 -13.49 -14.51 11.13
C ARG A 939 -14.19 -13.92 12.36
N SER A 940 -13.79 -14.29 13.59
CA SER A 940 -14.26 -13.64 14.83
C SER A 940 -13.50 -12.36 15.18
N LEU A 941 -12.56 -11.92 14.31
CA LEU A 941 -11.80 -10.70 14.51
C LEU A 941 -12.71 -9.47 14.53
N VAL A 942 -12.50 -8.61 15.54
CA VAL A 942 -13.17 -7.31 15.67
C VAL A 942 -12.17 -6.26 16.14
N SER A 943 -12.38 -5.01 15.76
CA SER A 943 -11.56 -3.88 16.20
C SER A 943 -12.26 -3.11 17.32
N ILE A 944 -11.54 -2.89 18.42
CA ILE A 944 -11.94 -2.07 19.56
C ILE A 944 -11.31 -0.69 19.38
N PRO A 945 -12.08 0.39 19.19
CA PRO A 945 -11.51 1.72 19.03
C PRO A 945 -10.75 2.18 20.28
N SER A 946 -9.49 2.64 20.13
CA SER A 946 -8.62 3.06 21.25
C SER A 946 -9.25 4.19 22.06
N MET A 947 -9.91 5.15 21.41
CA MET A 947 -10.63 6.23 22.11
C MET A 947 -11.72 5.75 23.07
N ARG A 948 -12.28 4.55 22.87
CA ARG A 948 -13.28 3.95 23.78
C ARG A 948 -12.62 3.30 24.99
N LEU A 949 -11.32 3.05 24.93
CA LEU A 949 -10.53 2.52 26.06
C LEU A 949 -10.05 3.65 26.98
N ARG A 950 -10.24 4.92 26.61
CA ARG A 950 -9.81 6.07 27.42
C ARG A 950 -10.38 6.01 28.83
N VAL A 951 -9.50 6.22 29.82
CA VAL A 951 -9.83 6.28 31.24
C VAL A 951 -9.66 7.72 31.73
N LYS A 952 -10.60 8.20 32.57
CA LYS A 952 -10.53 9.55 33.13
C LYS A 952 -9.26 9.72 33.98
N GLY A 953 -8.43 10.71 33.66
CA GLY A 953 -7.19 10.99 34.39
C GLY A 953 -5.94 10.26 33.92
N ARG A 954 -6.04 9.43 32.82
CA ARG A 954 -4.91 8.75 32.20
C ARG A 954 -4.70 9.18 30.76
N GLY A 955 -3.48 9.03 30.25
CA GLY A 955 -3.18 9.18 28.82
C GLY A 955 -3.89 8.11 27.97
N LEU A 956 -4.22 8.42 26.73
CA LEU A 956 -4.87 7.45 25.84
C LEU A 956 -3.96 6.26 25.54
N GLU A 957 -2.69 6.51 25.20
CA GLU A 957 -1.69 5.47 24.92
C GLU A 957 -1.51 4.55 26.12
N GLU A 958 -1.35 5.11 27.33
CA GLU A 958 -1.22 4.35 28.57
C GLU A 958 -2.43 3.43 28.82
N ALA A 959 -3.66 3.93 28.58
CA ALA A 959 -4.88 3.14 28.77
C ALA A 959 -5.01 2.01 27.72
N VAL A 960 -4.55 2.24 26.50
CA VAL A 960 -4.51 1.24 25.44
C VAL A 960 -3.46 0.18 25.71
N ASP A 961 -2.25 0.58 26.11
CA ASP A 961 -1.15 -0.34 26.44
C ASP A 961 -1.52 -1.24 27.64
N GLU A 962 -2.14 -0.66 28.67
CA GLU A 962 -2.63 -1.42 29.82
C GLU A 962 -3.66 -2.48 29.39
N PHE A 963 -4.62 -2.10 28.54
CA PHE A 963 -5.63 -3.02 28.03
C PHE A 963 -5.02 -4.13 27.15
N VAL A 964 -4.11 -3.77 26.26
CA VAL A 964 -3.40 -4.75 25.41
C VAL A 964 -2.59 -5.71 26.28
N HIS A 965 -1.85 -5.20 27.26
CA HIS A 965 -1.07 -6.03 28.19
C HIS A 965 -1.96 -6.97 29.01
N GLU A 966 -3.14 -6.50 29.47
CA GLU A 966 -4.13 -7.31 30.17
C GLU A 966 -4.57 -8.51 29.30
N LEU A 967 -4.93 -8.27 28.04
CA LEU A 967 -5.37 -9.31 27.12
C LEU A 967 -4.25 -10.24 26.68
N GLU A 968 -3.05 -9.73 26.44
CA GLU A 968 -1.87 -10.55 26.10
C GLU A 968 -1.49 -11.47 27.27
N LYS A 969 -1.56 -10.96 28.50
CA LYS A 969 -1.37 -11.78 29.69
C LYS A 969 -2.44 -12.85 29.79
N GLY A 970 -3.72 -12.50 29.63
CA GLY A 970 -4.82 -13.45 29.61
C GLY A 970 -4.66 -14.53 28.53
N THR A 971 -4.24 -14.14 27.34
CA THR A 971 -3.96 -15.08 26.22
C THR A 971 -2.82 -16.04 26.56
N ARG A 972 -1.74 -15.56 27.21
CA ARG A 972 -0.64 -16.42 27.68
C ARG A 972 -1.07 -17.34 28.81
N ASP A 973 -1.85 -16.82 29.78
CA ASP A 973 -2.33 -17.59 30.95
C ASP A 973 -3.25 -18.75 30.51
N LEU A 974 -3.97 -18.60 29.40
CA LEU A 974 -4.74 -19.68 28.77
C LEU A 974 -3.84 -20.78 28.15
N GLY A 975 -2.54 -20.57 28.03
CA GLY A 975 -1.60 -21.56 27.51
C GLY A 975 -1.71 -21.79 25.98
N VAL A 976 -2.23 -20.83 25.24
CA VAL A 976 -2.42 -20.93 23.78
C VAL A 976 -1.07 -20.99 23.07
N ASN A 977 -0.79 -22.05 22.32
CA ASN A 977 0.46 -22.27 21.60
C ASN A 977 0.30 -22.10 20.09
N TRP A 978 -0.04 -20.87 19.63
CA TRP A 978 -0.26 -20.58 18.23
C TRP A 978 0.93 -19.89 17.54
N GLU A 979 2.09 -19.83 18.19
CA GLU A 979 3.30 -19.16 17.66
C GLU A 979 3.78 -19.75 16.32
N LYS A 980 3.49 -21.03 16.07
CA LYS A 980 3.82 -21.72 14.82
C LYS A 980 2.75 -21.55 13.73
N ASP A 981 1.59 -20.98 14.05
CA ASP A 981 0.52 -20.76 13.08
C ASP A 981 0.72 -19.42 12.35
N PHE A 982 0.78 -19.44 11.05
CA PHE A 982 1.03 -18.25 10.24
C PHE A 982 -0.09 -17.20 10.25
N MET A 983 -1.32 -17.57 10.65
CA MET A 983 -2.48 -16.67 10.75
C MET A 983 -2.77 -16.21 12.18
N LEU A 984 -2.60 -17.11 13.15
CA LEU A 984 -2.97 -16.86 14.53
C LEU A 984 -1.81 -16.33 15.39
N ARG A 985 -0.59 -16.41 14.87
CA ARG A 985 0.59 -15.88 15.56
C ARG A 985 0.43 -14.39 15.88
N GLY A 986 0.63 -14.04 17.15
CA GLY A 986 0.52 -12.67 17.63
C GLY A 986 -0.92 -12.13 17.72
N GLN A 987 -1.95 -12.96 17.52
CA GLN A 987 -3.34 -12.55 17.74
C GLN A 987 -3.68 -12.54 19.24
N ILE A 988 -4.43 -11.52 19.63
CA ILE A 988 -4.88 -11.30 21.01
C ILE A 988 -6.31 -11.83 21.17
N LEU A 989 -6.57 -12.60 22.21
CA LEU A 989 -7.90 -13.15 22.52
C LEU A 989 -8.68 -12.19 23.41
N LEU A 990 -9.97 -12.05 23.15
CA LEU A 990 -10.95 -11.44 24.04
C LEU A 990 -11.96 -12.52 24.47
N PRO A 991 -11.79 -13.14 25.66
CA PRO A 991 -12.66 -14.21 26.12
C PRO A 991 -13.93 -13.63 26.74
N LEU A 992 -15.07 -13.82 26.07
CA LEU A 992 -16.38 -13.35 26.54
C LEU A 992 -17.00 -14.39 27.48
N GLN A 993 -17.43 -13.96 28.64
CA GLN A 993 -18.21 -14.80 29.58
C GLN A 993 -19.68 -14.36 29.51
N GLY A 994 -20.54 -15.23 29.00
CA GLY A 994 -21.95 -14.86 28.78
C GLY A 994 -22.13 -13.68 27.81
N GLY A 995 -21.24 -13.52 26.86
CA GLY A 995 -21.26 -12.43 25.88
C GLY A 995 -20.58 -11.13 26.33
N GLU A 996 -20.00 -11.09 27.54
CA GLU A 996 -19.36 -9.88 28.10
C GLU A 996 -17.93 -10.15 28.58
N TYR A 997 -17.10 -9.10 28.52
CA TYR A 997 -15.78 -9.04 29.14
C TYR A 997 -15.65 -7.76 29.96
N ARG A 998 -15.15 -7.88 31.18
CA ARG A 998 -14.92 -6.75 32.09
C ARG A 998 -13.43 -6.45 32.14
N THR A 999 -13.04 -5.26 31.73
CA THR A 999 -11.65 -4.80 31.78
C THR A 999 -11.24 -4.44 33.20
N GLY A 1000 -9.96 -4.57 33.51
CA GLY A 1000 -9.39 -4.08 34.79
C GLY A 1000 -9.57 -2.56 34.99
N SER A 1001 -9.78 -1.80 33.91
CA SER A 1001 -10.05 -0.36 33.95
C SER A 1001 -11.51 0.03 34.21
N GLY A 1002 -12.42 -0.93 34.46
CA GLY A 1002 -13.83 -0.66 34.79
C GLY A 1002 -14.71 -0.39 33.55
N LYS A 1003 -14.44 -1.05 32.43
CA LYS A 1003 -15.28 -1.04 31.23
C LYS A 1003 -15.88 -2.42 31.00
N THR A 1004 -17.09 -2.46 30.48
CA THR A 1004 -17.73 -3.70 30.01
C THR A 1004 -17.76 -3.70 28.51
N ILE A 1005 -17.15 -4.70 27.89
CA ILE A 1005 -17.16 -4.95 26.45
C ILE A 1005 -18.12 -6.12 26.21
N SER A 1006 -19.14 -5.90 25.40
CA SER A 1006 -20.10 -6.95 25.05
C SER A 1006 -20.25 -7.10 23.55
N TYR A 1007 -20.62 -8.31 23.11
CA TYR A 1007 -20.87 -8.62 21.72
C TYR A 1007 -22.20 -9.34 21.54
N ARG A 1008 -23.03 -8.74 20.71
CA ARG A 1008 -24.30 -9.34 20.27
C ARG A 1008 -24.36 -9.34 18.75
N ARG A 1009 -24.79 -10.41 18.14
CA ARG A 1009 -24.80 -10.58 16.67
C ARG A 1009 -25.74 -9.61 15.92
N ASP A 1010 -26.79 -9.13 16.60
CA ASP A 1010 -27.73 -8.15 16.06
C ASP A 1010 -27.29 -6.69 16.29
N VAL A 1011 -26.41 -6.43 17.25
CA VAL A 1011 -25.98 -5.08 17.66
C VAL A 1011 -24.48 -4.84 17.41
N GLY A 1012 -23.67 -5.91 17.32
CA GLY A 1012 -22.21 -5.82 17.25
C GLY A 1012 -21.57 -5.53 18.61
N LEU A 1013 -20.34 -5.06 18.59
CA LEU A 1013 -19.56 -4.74 19.79
C LEU A 1013 -20.06 -3.44 20.44
N GLN A 1014 -20.31 -3.51 21.75
CA GLN A 1014 -20.64 -2.38 22.61
C GLN A 1014 -19.56 -2.23 23.69
N ILE A 1015 -19.27 -1.00 24.10
CA ILE A 1015 -18.32 -0.67 25.16
C ILE A 1015 -19.00 0.36 26.07
N LEU A 1016 -19.21 -0.02 27.33
CA LEU A 1016 -19.90 0.76 28.34
C LEU A 1016 -18.99 0.97 29.54
N ASP A 1017 -19.11 2.12 30.20
CA ASP A 1017 -18.48 2.32 31.51
C ASP A 1017 -19.28 1.56 32.56
N THR A 1018 -18.62 0.79 33.46
CA THR A 1018 -19.28 -0.09 34.42
C THR A 1018 -20.09 0.70 35.49
N ASP A 1019 -19.75 1.98 35.69
CA ASP A 1019 -20.40 2.86 36.69
C ASP A 1019 -21.61 3.62 36.13
N SER A 1020 -22.09 3.40 34.91
CA SER A 1020 -23.21 4.13 34.32
C SER A 1020 -24.60 3.56 34.66
N ASN A 1021 -24.71 2.63 35.58
CA ASN A 1021 -25.97 2.05 36.08
C ASN A 1021 -26.31 2.52 37.55
N SER A 1022 -26.00 3.76 37.91
CA SER A 1022 -26.53 4.39 39.13
C SER A 1022 -27.26 5.70 38.83
#